data_bd2225dfe0ff0f0f803abb4bf3bb0bc7
#
_entry.id   bd2225dfe0ff0f0f803abb4bf3bb0bc7
#
_cell.length_a   1.000
_cell.length_b   1.000
_cell.length_c   1.000
_cell.angle_alpha   90.00
_cell.angle_beta   90.00
_cell.angle_gamma   90.00
#
_symmetry.space_group_name_H-M   'P 1'
#
loop_
_entity.id
_entity.type
_entity.pdbx_description
1 polymer ?
#
loop_
_entity_poly.entity_id
_entity_poly.type
_entity_poly.pdbx_seq_one_letter_code
_entity_poly.pdbx_strand_id
1 'polypeptide(L)'
;MDGYVSLEVGPESANDTEETLREARDYWRRVDRPNIFIKIPGTPAGVPAIEQAIFEGINVNVTLLFAVSAYEQVAEAYIRGLERRREAGESIDVHSVASFFVSRVDTEVDKRLEAAGNTELLGTAGLWNARAAYVRYKEIFHGERFAELRDAGAAVQRPLWASTGVKNPSYSETMYVDGLVAPETVNTMPMPTLLTCAEKLEVSGATGDAAPEDVERGMKALADAGIDIDDVTDKLLRDGVDLFVTALDKLLAGVESKREAVTTGRPETFESIIPDELEPSIANRVKKAAAEDVARRVWSKDETLWGGPGPEIGNRLGWLTISDQVLEVADELGAFADACRADGLTDAVLLGMGGSSLAPEVIRQSFGDTRGGLHLHVLDSTDPGAILAVERAIDVSKALFIVSSKSGGTIETLSQFRYFHERARDAVGEDAGKHFVAITDPGTSLADLAKEHGFLHTFLNDPDIGGRYSALSYFGMVPAVLMGVDVAAVLERAQVAEQACQHYDNSASNSGLWLGLAMGELAQHRRDKLTFAVDEPIGSFGLWVEQLIAESTGKEGRGILPVAGEPLGPPDVYGDDRVFVHIQQKDSPDAGFAGGVGELAKAGHPTFTLTAEGPEDLGRIFFFAEFATAVSGWVLGINPFDQPNVQEAKDNTGNVLQQFATEGKLPEEPGADDEGLRKLLRQAEPPHYVAIMGYVKPSPEFDSAVEGLRTAIRDATKATTTFGYGPRFLHSTGQLHKGGPKTGIFLQLVHDGPDDLEIPGAGYTFGTLKNAQATGDLQTLRSHGLPAERIRLEGDDPAAALDAFTKKIKEML
;
A
#
# COMPACT_ATOMS: atom_id res chain seq x y z
N MET A 1 -29.68 10.38 31.94
CA MET A 1 -28.83 9.45 31.19
C MET A 1 -28.03 10.28 30.23
N ASP A 2 -26.70 10.22 30.27
CA ASP A 2 -25.86 11.20 29.50
C ASP A 2 -25.29 10.63 28.22
N GLY A 3 -25.37 9.32 28.00
CA GLY A 3 -24.85 8.66 26.79
C GLY A 3 -25.97 8.19 25.87
N TYR A 4 -25.96 8.68 24.64
CA TYR A 4 -26.87 8.27 23.58
C TYR A 4 -26.09 7.67 22.42
N VAL A 5 -26.68 6.69 21.73
CA VAL A 5 -26.19 6.14 20.45
C VAL A 5 -27.14 6.60 19.34
N SER A 6 -26.61 7.01 18.20
CA SER A 6 -27.43 7.40 17.05
C SER A 6 -27.42 6.31 15.98
N LEU A 7 -28.63 5.92 15.55
CA LEU A 7 -28.85 5.04 14.40
C LEU A 7 -29.56 5.84 13.30
N GLU A 8 -28.93 5.94 12.13
CA GLU A 8 -29.40 6.76 11.03
C GLU A 8 -30.37 5.98 10.13
N VAL A 9 -31.45 6.65 9.68
CA VAL A 9 -32.31 6.14 8.61
C VAL A 9 -31.54 6.03 7.31
N GLY A 10 -32.00 5.23 6.36
CA GLY A 10 -31.35 5.09 5.07
C GLY A 10 -31.22 6.45 4.36
N PRO A 11 -30.06 6.82 3.84
CA PRO A 11 -29.88 8.12 3.18
C PRO A 11 -30.74 8.27 1.93
N GLU A 12 -31.17 7.18 1.32
CA GLU A 12 -32.10 7.16 0.19
C GLU A 12 -33.47 7.74 0.57
N SER A 13 -33.88 7.59 1.84
CA SER A 13 -35.16 8.14 2.36
C SER A 13 -35.09 9.62 2.71
N ALA A 14 -33.92 10.27 2.62
CA ALA A 14 -33.71 11.66 3.06
C ALA A 14 -34.67 12.70 2.44
N ASN A 15 -35.23 12.42 1.27
CA ASN A 15 -36.15 13.26 0.56
C ASN A 15 -37.59 12.68 0.51
N ASP A 16 -37.91 11.65 1.33
CA ASP A 16 -39.19 11.00 1.45
C ASP A 16 -39.62 10.96 2.92
N THR A 17 -40.63 11.78 3.27
CA THR A 17 -41.15 11.91 4.64
C THR A 17 -41.72 10.59 5.17
N GLU A 18 -42.50 9.88 4.35
CA GLU A 18 -43.21 8.67 4.77
C GLU A 18 -42.23 7.53 4.97
N GLU A 19 -41.25 7.37 4.06
CA GLU A 19 -40.25 6.33 4.15
C GLU A 19 -39.32 6.59 5.34
N THR A 20 -38.84 7.83 5.51
CA THR A 20 -38.03 8.25 6.70
C THR A 20 -38.76 7.88 8.00
N LEU A 21 -40.05 8.18 8.09
CA LEU A 21 -40.81 7.91 9.28
C LEU A 21 -41.07 6.42 9.49
N ARG A 22 -41.30 5.66 8.42
CA ARG A 22 -41.41 4.18 8.47
C ARG A 22 -40.16 3.54 9.04
N GLU A 23 -38.97 3.93 8.56
CA GLU A 23 -37.69 3.44 9.05
C GLU A 23 -37.44 3.87 10.49
N ALA A 24 -37.70 5.14 10.83
CA ALA A 24 -37.55 5.63 12.19
C ALA A 24 -38.34 4.82 13.22
N ARG A 25 -39.61 4.50 12.90
CA ARG A 25 -40.48 3.64 13.73
C ARG A 25 -39.95 2.22 13.84
N ASP A 26 -39.46 1.64 12.73
CA ASP A 26 -38.93 0.29 12.72
C ASP A 26 -37.67 0.18 13.59
N TYR A 27 -36.72 1.08 13.40
CA TYR A 27 -35.48 1.10 14.16
C TYR A 27 -35.71 1.37 15.64
N TRP A 28 -36.57 2.33 15.99
CA TRP A 28 -36.97 2.61 17.37
C TRP A 28 -37.55 1.38 18.06
N ARG A 29 -38.47 0.69 17.42
CA ARG A 29 -39.08 -0.54 17.92
C ARG A 29 -38.09 -1.68 18.07
N ARG A 30 -37.23 -1.89 17.06
CA ARG A 30 -36.26 -3.00 17.04
C ARG A 30 -35.14 -2.85 18.04
N VAL A 31 -34.62 -1.65 18.22
CA VAL A 31 -33.54 -1.38 19.18
C VAL A 31 -34.09 -1.42 20.61
N ASP A 32 -35.25 -0.85 20.88
CA ASP A 32 -35.95 -0.86 22.16
C ASP A 32 -35.04 -0.49 23.33
N ARG A 33 -34.42 0.69 23.26
CA ARG A 33 -33.54 1.25 24.29
C ARG A 33 -33.83 2.74 24.49
N PRO A 34 -33.88 3.24 25.74
CA PRO A 34 -34.24 4.65 26.01
C PRO A 34 -33.15 5.64 25.59
N ASN A 35 -31.90 5.18 25.41
CA ASN A 35 -30.77 6.03 25.04
C ASN A 35 -30.36 5.91 23.57
N ILE A 36 -31.30 5.63 22.69
CA ILE A 36 -31.06 5.72 21.25
C ILE A 36 -31.65 7.02 20.72
N PHE A 37 -30.92 7.64 19.79
CA PHE A 37 -31.46 8.60 18.85
C PHE A 37 -31.67 7.94 17.50
N ILE A 38 -32.82 8.15 16.88
CA ILE A 38 -32.98 7.92 15.44
C ILE A 38 -32.48 9.16 14.72
N LYS A 39 -31.46 8.98 13.87
CA LYS A 39 -30.83 10.10 13.18
C LYS A 39 -31.53 10.33 11.85
N ILE A 40 -32.08 11.54 11.67
CA ILE A 40 -32.92 11.94 10.53
C ILE A 40 -32.30 13.17 9.86
N PRO A 41 -32.12 13.17 8.52
CA PRO A 41 -31.60 14.33 7.79
C PRO A 41 -32.55 15.54 7.91
N GLY A 42 -32.00 16.73 8.15
CA GLY A 42 -32.74 18.02 8.22
C GLY A 42 -33.09 18.59 6.84
N THR A 43 -33.54 17.72 5.93
CA THR A 43 -34.05 18.13 4.61
C THR A 43 -35.45 18.71 4.70
N PRO A 44 -35.96 19.43 3.69
CA PRO A 44 -37.36 19.88 3.66
C PRO A 44 -38.38 18.73 3.85
N ALA A 45 -38.07 17.53 3.36
CA ALA A 45 -38.91 16.34 3.57
C ALA A 45 -38.69 15.70 4.95
N GLY A 46 -37.54 15.87 5.55
CA GLY A 46 -37.20 15.38 6.88
C GLY A 46 -37.90 16.17 8.01
N VAL A 47 -38.11 17.48 7.83
CA VAL A 47 -38.74 18.34 8.86
C VAL A 47 -40.11 17.80 9.34
N PRO A 48 -41.09 17.46 8.48
CA PRO A 48 -42.33 16.87 8.95
C PRO A 48 -42.17 15.46 9.55
N ALA A 49 -41.21 14.70 9.09
CA ALA A 49 -40.90 13.39 9.70
C ALA A 49 -40.36 13.56 11.14
N ILE A 50 -39.51 14.56 11.37
CA ILE A 50 -38.95 14.89 12.68
C ILE A 50 -40.08 15.28 13.65
N GLU A 51 -40.98 16.20 13.23
CA GLU A 51 -42.12 16.59 14.05
C GLU A 51 -42.97 15.38 14.44
N GLN A 52 -43.29 14.53 13.48
CA GLN A 52 -44.13 13.35 13.74
C GLN A 52 -43.41 12.31 14.60
N ALA A 53 -42.10 12.09 14.41
CA ALA A 53 -41.32 11.18 15.24
C ALA A 53 -41.28 11.65 16.71
N ILE A 54 -41.05 12.94 16.94
CA ILE A 54 -41.10 13.54 18.27
C ILE A 54 -42.48 13.37 18.88
N PHE A 55 -43.55 13.63 18.11
CA PHE A 55 -44.92 13.38 18.57
C PHE A 55 -45.17 11.92 18.97
N GLU A 56 -44.54 10.97 18.30
CA GLU A 56 -44.63 9.53 18.63
C GLU A 56 -43.75 9.11 19.78
N GLY A 57 -42.93 10.00 20.32
CA GLY A 57 -42.05 9.73 21.48
C GLY A 57 -40.69 9.12 21.09
N ILE A 58 -40.29 9.26 19.84
CA ILE A 58 -39.00 8.84 19.32
C ILE A 58 -37.97 9.94 19.56
N ASN A 59 -36.86 9.62 20.19
CA ASN A 59 -35.74 10.55 20.33
C ASN A 59 -35.07 10.75 18.95
N VAL A 60 -34.75 11.99 18.59
CA VAL A 60 -34.25 12.32 17.25
C VAL A 60 -32.94 13.08 17.31
N ASN A 61 -31.93 12.60 16.57
CA ASN A 61 -30.73 13.35 16.20
C ASN A 61 -30.94 13.88 14.77
N VAL A 62 -31.14 15.19 14.64
CA VAL A 62 -31.24 15.78 13.30
C VAL A 62 -29.86 15.97 12.71
N THR A 63 -29.65 15.51 11.48
CA THR A 63 -28.33 15.57 10.80
C THR A 63 -28.38 16.38 9.51
N LEU A 64 -27.20 16.58 8.90
CA LEU A 64 -26.99 17.35 7.67
C LEU A 64 -27.52 18.79 7.76
N LEU A 65 -27.38 19.41 8.92
CA LEU A 65 -27.70 20.84 9.10
C LEU A 65 -26.48 21.68 8.75
N PHE A 66 -26.60 22.53 7.76
CA PHE A 66 -25.59 23.50 7.34
C PHE A 66 -26.12 24.94 7.42
N ALA A 67 -27.39 25.14 7.14
CA ALA A 67 -28.06 26.46 7.15
C ALA A 67 -28.66 26.75 8.51
N VAL A 68 -28.56 28.02 8.96
CA VAL A 68 -29.22 28.50 10.18
C VAL A 68 -30.75 28.42 10.00
N SER A 69 -31.28 28.73 8.83
CA SER A 69 -32.70 28.61 8.51
C SER A 69 -33.24 27.18 8.59
N ALA A 70 -32.43 26.18 8.19
CA ALA A 70 -32.79 24.77 8.34
C ALA A 70 -32.78 24.36 9.83
N TYR A 71 -31.82 24.86 10.61
CA TYR A 71 -31.81 24.66 12.05
C TYR A 71 -33.07 25.21 12.73
N GLU A 72 -33.51 26.42 12.36
CA GLU A 72 -34.75 27.03 12.89
C GLU A 72 -35.99 26.15 12.57
N GLN A 73 -36.07 25.60 11.36
CA GLN A 73 -37.17 24.73 10.96
C GLN A 73 -37.24 23.44 11.77
N VAL A 74 -36.11 22.81 12.03
CA VAL A 74 -36.07 21.56 12.82
C VAL A 74 -36.28 21.82 14.31
N ALA A 75 -35.81 22.96 14.85
CA ALA A 75 -36.12 23.38 16.21
C ALA A 75 -37.62 23.61 16.40
N GLU A 76 -38.24 24.25 15.43
CA GLU A 76 -39.66 24.47 15.38
C GLU A 76 -40.48 23.16 15.28
N ALA A 77 -40.01 22.19 14.47
CA ALA A 77 -40.60 20.87 14.36
C ALA A 77 -40.54 20.09 15.69
N TYR A 78 -39.39 20.18 16.40
CA TYR A 78 -39.26 19.61 17.73
C TYR A 78 -40.27 20.19 18.72
N ILE A 79 -40.37 21.52 18.77
CA ILE A 79 -41.35 22.22 19.66
C ILE A 79 -42.78 21.80 19.34
N ARG A 80 -43.18 21.82 18.06
CA ARG A 80 -44.54 21.41 17.66
C ARG A 80 -44.82 19.95 18.00
N GLY A 81 -43.85 19.06 17.83
CA GLY A 81 -43.98 17.67 18.24
C GLY A 81 -44.23 17.50 19.75
N LEU A 82 -43.53 18.27 20.59
CA LEU A 82 -43.73 18.27 22.03
C LEU A 82 -45.07 18.91 22.45
N GLU A 83 -45.46 20.03 21.81
CA GLU A 83 -46.76 20.69 22.03
C GLU A 83 -47.93 19.71 21.76
N ARG A 84 -47.90 19.01 20.63
CA ARG A 84 -48.89 17.97 20.25
C ARG A 84 -48.91 16.82 21.28
N ARG A 85 -47.76 16.37 21.80
CA ARG A 85 -47.69 15.33 22.84
C ARG A 85 -48.37 15.82 24.13
N ARG A 86 -48.03 17.04 24.56
CA ARG A 86 -48.64 17.65 25.74
C ARG A 86 -50.15 17.78 25.60
N GLU A 87 -50.64 18.20 24.46
CA GLU A 87 -52.07 18.28 24.15
C GLU A 87 -52.76 16.90 24.18
N ALA A 88 -52.05 15.85 23.73
CA ALA A 88 -52.52 14.47 23.77
C ALA A 88 -52.46 13.83 25.16
N GLY A 89 -51.86 14.50 26.16
CA GLY A 89 -51.63 13.97 27.50
C GLY A 89 -50.55 12.95 27.61
N GLU A 90 -49.66 12.90 26.59
CA GLU A 90 -48.50 12.00 26.52
C GLU A 90 -47.27 12.63 27.22
N SER A 91 -46.32 11.80 27.61
CA SER A 91 -45.06 12.27 28.20
C SER A 91 -44.23 13.10 27.20
N ILE A 92 -43.75 14.26 27.63
CA ILE A 92 -42.87 15.13 26.87
C ILE A 92 -41.38 14.90 27.15
N ASP A 93 -41.06 13.80 27.84
CA ASP A 93 -39.68 13.34 28.06
C ASP A 93 -39.14 12.67 26.78
N VAL A 94 -38.96 13.48 25.72
CA VAL A 94 -38.42 13.08 24.42
C VAL A 94 -37.25 14.00 24.11
N HIS A 95 -36.11 13.39 23.82
CA HIS A 95 -34.85 14.11 23.64
C HIS A 95 -34.53 14.34 22.16
N SER A 96 -33.87 15.45 21.88
CA SER A 96 -33.37 15.75 20.55
C SER A 96 -32.02 16.49 20.61
N VAL A 97 -31.23 16.29 19.57
CA VAL A 97 -30.01 17.06 19.26
C VAL A 97 -30.04 17.46 17.78
N ALA A 98 -29.42 18.58 17.46
CA ALA A 98 -29.34 19.13 16.11
C ALA A 98 -27.88 19.15 15.65
N SER A 99 -27.48 18.18 14.83
CA SER A 99 -26.12 18.05 14.32
C SER A 99 -25.82 19.07 13.22
N PHE A 100 -25.16 20.15 13.61
CA PHE A 100 -24.78 21.27 12.76
C PHE A 100 -23.34 21.11 12.30
N PHE A 101 -23.15 21.07 10.98
CA PHE A 101 -21.85 20.74 10.37
C PHE A 101 -20.98 21.97 10.21
N VAL A 102 -19.72 21.91 10.68
CA VAL A 102 -18.85 23.07 10.79
C VAL A 102 -17.78 23.11 9.72
N SER A 103 -16.81 22.17 9.72
CA SER A 103 -15.63 22.25 8.85
C SER A 103 -15.94 22.19 7.35
N ARG A 104 -17.03 21.54 6.95
CA ARG A 104 -17.43 21.47 5.54
C ARG A 104 -17.83 22.84 4.99
N VAL A 105 -18.38 23.72 5.84
CA VAL A 105 -18.70 25.10 5.46
C VAL A 105 -17.42 25.85 5.14
N ASP A 106 -16.41 25.79 5.99
CA ASP A 106 -15.12 26.41 5.71
C ASP A 106 -14.48 25.84 4.45
N THR A 107 -14.47 24.52 4.26
CA THR A 107 -13.89 23.90 3.06
C THR A 107 -14.49 24.43 1.76
N GLU A 108 -15.81 24.63 1.70
CA GLU A 108 -16.48 25.17 0.51
C GLU A 108 -16.29 26.67 0.38
N VAL A 109 -16.35 27.42 1.48
CA VAL A 109 -16.18 28.89 1.48
C VAL A 109 -14.75 29.29 1.19
N ASP A 110 -13.78 28.63 1.79
CA ASP A 110 -12.35 28.90 1.57
C ASP A 110 -11.98 28.73 0.09
N LYS A 111 -12.46 27.68 -0.55
CA LYS A 111 -12.30 27.47 -1.99
C LYS A 111 -12.83 28.64 -2.83
N ARG A 112 -13.95 29.22 -2.43
CA ARG A 112 -14.55 30.37 -3.12
C ARG A 112 -13.78 31.66 -2.82
N LEU A 113 -13.32 31.87 -1.59
CA LEU A 113 -12.51 33.00 -1.16
C LEU A 113 -11.13 32.98 -1.84
N GLU A 114 -10.47 31.84 -1.92
CA GLU A 114 -9.20 31.68 -2.64
C GLU A 114 -9.34 32.00 -4.13
N ALA A 115 -10.42 31.52 -4.76
CA ALA A 115 -10.71 31.85 -6.17
C ALA A 115 -10.96 33.34 -6.40
N ALA A 116 -11.46 34.05 -5.37
CA ALA A 116 -11.65 35.50 -5.37
C ALA A 116 -10.40 36.29 -4.93
N GLY A 117 -9.31 35.62 -4.51
CA GLY A 117 -8.09 36.24 -4.01
C GLY A 117 -8.21 36.85 -2.60
N ASN A 118 -9.20 36.45 -1.81
CA ASN A 118 -9.42 36.93 -0.44
C ASN A 118 -8.90 35.89 0.55
N THR A 119 -7.81 36.18 1.24
CA THR A 119 -7.18 35.30 2.23
C THR A 119 -7.47 35.71 3.69
N GLU A 120 -8.10 36.87 3.92
CA GLU A 120 -8.30 37.37 5.28
C GLU A 120 -9.44 36.69 6.03
N LEU A 121 -10.40 36.08 5.30
CA LEU A 121 -11.58 35.42 5.86
C LEU A 121 -11.51 33.90 5.85
N LEU A 122 -10.40 33.32 5.41
CA LEU A 122 -10.21 31.86 5.39
C LEU A 122 -10.34 31.27 6.80
N GLY A 123 -11.02 30.11 6.90
CA GLY A 123 -11.22 29.38 8.16
C GLY A 123 -12.17 30.06 9.17
N THR A 124 -13.00 31.01 8.73
CA THR A 124 -13.89 31.76 9.64
C THR A 124 -15.37 31.46 9.44
N ALA A 125 -15.77 31.05 8.26
CA ALA A 125 -17.18 30.88 7.88
C ALA A 125 -17.90 29.81 8.71
N GLY A 126 -17.25 28.65 8.94
CA GLY A 126 -17.82 27.57 9.74
C GLY A 126 -18.08 28.00 11.18
N LEU A 127 -17.15 28.74 11.78
CA LEU A 127 -17.30 29.26 13.14
C LEU A 127 -18.42 30.32 13.24
N TRP A 128 -18.48 31.28 12.30
CA TRP A 128 -19.53 32.30 12.32
C TRP A 128 -20.89 31.71 12.07
N ASN A 129 -21.02 30.78 11.13
CA ASN A 129 -22.29 30.11 10.85
C ASN A 129 -22.79 29.27 12.05
N ALA A 130 -21.89 28.51 12.71
CA ALA A 130 -22.23 27.76 13.92
C ALA A 130 -22.62 28.69 15.09
N ARG A 131 -21.92 29.80 15.30
CA ARG A 131 -22.27 30.82 16.29
C ARG A 131 -23.61 31.48 15.99
N ALA A 132 -23.94 31.71 14.71
CA ALA A 132 -25.26 32.20 14.31
C ALA A 132 -26.38 31.20 14.68
N ALA A 133 -26.16 29.90 14.45
CA ALA A 133 -27.09 28.87 14.89
C ALA A 133 -27.24 28.84 16.42
N TYR A 134 -26.16 29.07 17.16
CA TYR A 134 -26.22 29.11 18.64
C TYR A 134 -26.97 30.36 19.16
N VAL A 135 -26.84 31.50 18.50
CA VAL A 135 -27.67 32.69 18.80
C VAL A 135 -29.15 32.35 18.66
N ARG A 136 -29.51 31.71 17.55
CA ARG A 136 -30.92 31.28 17.31
C ARG A 136 -31.37 30.22 18.31
N TYR A 137 -30.49 29.28 18.71
CA TYR A 137 -30.76 28.33 19.78
C TYR A 137 -31.21 29.03 21.06
N LYS A 138 -30.46 30.03 21.52
CA LYS A 138 -30.81 30.79 22.73
C LYS A 138 -32.17 31.51 22.58
N GLU A 139 -32.41 32.15 21.45
CA GLU A 139 -33.68 32.86 21.21
C GLU A 139 -34.89 31.91 21.21
N ILE A 140 -34.74 30.71 20.62
CA ILE A 140 -35.80 29.71 20.52
C ILE A 140 -36.03 29.02 21.88
N PHE A 141 -34.99 28.43 22.44
CA PHE A 141 -35.13 27.53 23.59
C PHE A 141 -35.07 28.26 24.96
N HIS A 142 -34.57 29.48 25.00
CA HIS A 142 -34.67 30.33 26.22
C HIS A 142 -35.72 31.40 26.08
N GLY A 143 -36.45 31.44 24.96
CA GLY A 143 -37.58 32.36 24.71
C GLY A 143 -38.84 31.94 25.47
N GLU A 144 -39.83 32.85 25.42
CA GLU A 144 -41.13 32.70 26.12
C GLU A 144 -41.92 31.47 25.66
N ARG A 145 -41.93 31.17 24.38
CA ARG A 145 -42.68 30.04 23.81
C ARG A 145 -42.23 28.69 24.35
N PHE A 146 -40.95 28.45 24.49
CA PHE A 146 -40.43 27.20 25.02
C PHE A 146 -40.50 27.13 26.56
N ALA A 147 -40.69 28.28 27.22
CA ALA A 147 -40.71 28.33 28.71
C ALA A 147 -41.81 27.43 29.28
N GLU A 148 -42.99 27.38 28.70
CA GLU A 148 -44.09 26.52 29.16
C GLU A 148 -43.78 25.03 29.05
N LEU A 149 -43.07 24.61 27.97
CA LEU A 149 -42.67 23.23 27.80
C LEU A 149 -41.53 22.84 28.77
N ARG A 150 -40.60 23.75 29.00
CA ARG A 150 -39.53 23.58 29.94
C ARG A 150 -40.04 23.46 31.38
N ASP A 151 -40.97 24.31 31.76
CA ASP A 151 -41.59 24.26 33.07
C ASP A 151 -42.39 22.95 33.29
N ALA A 152 -42.87 22.37 32.18
CA ALA A 152 -43.50 21.06 32.16
C ALA A 152 -42.50 19.87 32.10
N GLY A 153 -41.19 20.14 32.04
CA GLY A 153 -40.16 19.12 32.09
C GLY A 153 -39.53 18.73 30.75
N ALA A 154 -39.84 19.45 29.66
CA ALA A 154 -39.20 19.17 28.34
C ALA A 154 -37.70 19.55 28.35
N ALA A 155 -36.90 18.73 27.72
CA ALA A 155 -35.50 19.03 27.43
C ALA A 155 -35.39 19.99 26.21
N VAL A 156 -34.33 20.81 26.17
CA VAL A 156 -33.97 21.59 24.98
C VAL A 156 -33.40 20.67 23.89
N GLN A 157 -33.60 21.04 22.62
CA GLN A 157 -32.87 20.42 21.51
C GLN A 157 -31.48 21.05 21.45
N ARG A 158 -30.47 20.35 21.99
CA ARG A 158 -29.09 20.87 22.06
C ARG A 158 -28.45 20.94 20.69
N PRO A 159 -27.77 22.04 20.32
CA PRO A 159 -26.88 22.07 19.17
C PRO A 159 -25.77 21.04 19.36
N LEU A 160 -25.51 20.26 18.30
CA LEU A 160 -24.43 19.29 18.26
C LEU A 160 -23.47 19.68 17.15
N TRP A 161 -22.26 20.07 17.50
CA TRP A 161 -21.24 20.40 16.52
C TRP A 161 -20.71 19.14 15.89
N ALA A 162 -20.96 19.00 14.60
CA ALA A 162 -20.56 17.86 13.78
C ALA A 162 -19.50 18.27 12.74
N SER A 163 -18.71 17.32 12.28
CA SER A 163 -17.61 17.60 11.35
C SER A 163 -16.63 18.64 11.92
N THR A 164 -16.09 18.36 13.12
CA THR A 164 -15.19 19.26 13.84
C THR A 164 -13.71 18.93 13.68
N GLY A 165 -13.38 17.93 12.85
CA GLY A 165 -12.00 17.66 12.42
C GLY A 165 -11.54 18.73 11.42
N VAL A 166 -10.34 19.27 11.65
CA VAL A 166 -9.72 20.29 10.79
C VAL A 166 -9.25 19.62 9.50
N LYS A 167 -9.49 20.25 8.36
CA LYS A 167 -9.12 19.73 7.02
C LYS A 167 -7.91 20.45 6.42
N ASN A 168 -7.72 21.71 6.78
CA ASN A 168 -6.63 22.54 6.28
C ASN A 168 -5.48 22.54 7.30
N PRO A 169 -4.29 22.04 6.94
CA PRO A 169 -3.16 21.92 7.87
C PRO A 169 -2.60 23.28 8.35
N SER A 170 -2.98 24.38 7.71
CA SER A 170 -2.60 25.72 8.18
C SER A 170 -3.44 26.23 9.35
N TYR A 171 -4.50 25.52 9.72
CA TYR A 171 -5.37 25.90 10.84
C TYR A 171 -4.98 25.17 12.11
N SER A 172 -5.35 25.76 13.27
CA SER A 172 -5.19 25.06 14.55
C SER A 172 -5.99 23.76 14.54
N GLU A 173 -5.37 22.65 14.90
CA GLU A 173 -5.96 21.30 14.88
C GLU A 173 -7.22 21.17 15.77
N THR A 174 -7.40 22.09 16.74
CA THR A 174 -8.54 22.12 17.68
C THR A 174 -9.54 23.24 17.40
N MET A 175 -9.35 24.04 16.35
CA MET A 175 -10.06 25.31 16.12
C MET A 175 -11.60 25.24 16.18
N TYR A 176 -12.18 24.12 15.73
CA TYR A 176 -13.65 23.95 15.76
C TYR A 176 -14.14 23.42 17.11
N VAL A 177 -13.25 22.91 17.94
CA VAL A 177 -13.59 22.47 19.30
C VAL A 177 -13.47 23.63 20.27
N ASP A 178 -12.29 24.28 20.34
CA ASP A 178 -12.04 25.41 21.21
C ASP A 178 -12.83 26.69 20.82
N GLY A 179 -13.08 26.85 19.51
CA GLY A 179 -13.85 28.00 18.98
C GLY A 179 -15.37 27.92 19.19
N LEU A 180 -15.91 26.77 19.60
CA LEU A 180 -17.36 26.54 19.74
C LEU A 180 -17.77 25.99 21.14
N VAL A 181 -16.97 26.20 22.14
CA VAL A 181 -17.33 25.86 23.54
C VAL A 181 -18.48 26.74 23.97
N ALA A 182 -19.62 26.14 24.32
CA ALA A 182 -20.79 26.86 24.81
C ALA A 182 -21.66 25.96 25.70
N PRO A 183 -22.44 26.56 26.65
CA PRO A 183 -23.40 25.81 27.45
C PRO A 183 -24.41 25.06 26.58
N GLU A 184 -24.86 23.92 27.10
CA GLU A 184 -25.93 23.11 26.46
C GLU A 184 -25.63 22.67 25.02
N THR A 185 -24.36 22.58 24.65
CA THR A 185 -23.92 22.04 23.37
C THR A 185 -23.33 20.65 23.49
N VAL A 186 -23.28 19.93 22.40
CA VAL A 186 -22.60 18.65 22.24
C VAL A 186 -21.56 18.78 21.12
N ASN A 187 -20.46 18.08 21.20
CA ASN A 187 -19.48 17.98 20.10
C ASN A 187 -19.23 16.51 19.80
N THR A 188 -19.25 16.15 18.52
CA THR A 188 -18.86 14.82 18.05
C THR A 188 -17.55 14.93 17.29
N MET A 189 -16.54 14.23 17.79
CA MET A 189 -15.16 14.30 17.26
C MET A 189 -14.77 12.98 16.64
N PRO A 190 -14.09 12.97 15.50
CA PRO A 190 -13.30 11.82 15.06
C PRO A 190 -12.24 11.45 16.11
N MET A 191 -11.84 10.19 16.19
CA MET A 191 -10.86 9.74 17.18
C MET A 191 -9.55 10.56 17.15
N PRO A 192 -8.95 10.87 15.98
CA PRO A 192 -7.75 11.73 15.94
C PRO A 192 -7.99 13.10 16.58
N THR A 193 -9.10 13.77 16.26
CA THR A 193 -9.45 15.08 16.86
C THR A 193 -9.64 14.96 18.37
N LEU A 194 -10.25 13.88 18.86
CA LEU A 194 -10.42 13.64 20.30
C LEU A 194 -9.07 13.51 21.02
N LEU A 195 -8.15 12.74 20.44
CA LEU A 195 -6.80 12.56 21.00
C LEU A 195 -6.01 13.88 20.98
N THR A 196 -6.04 14.60 19.87
CA THR A 196 -5.41 15.94 19.78
C THR A 196 -5.99 16.90 20.82
N CYS A 197 -7.32 16.91 21.01
CA CYS A 197 -7.94 17.73 22.05
C CYS A 197 -7.52 17.31 23.46
N ALA A 198 -7.34 16.03 23.72
CA ALA A 198 -6.87 15.57 25.02
C ALA A 198 -5.45 16.06 25.35
N GLU A 199 -4.62 16.26 24.32
CA GLU A 199 -3.23 16.71 24.50
C GLU A 199 -3.06 18.23 24.42
N LYS A 200 -3.77 18.90 23.51
CA LYS A 200 -3.48 20.30 23.13
C LYS A 200 -4.60 21.29 23.43
N LEU A 201 -5.83 20.82 23.73
CA LEU A 201 -6.99 21.73 23.85
C LEU A 201 -6.87 22.57 25.12
N GLU A 202 -6.91 23.89 24.95
CA GLU A 202 -7.01 24.86 26.04
C GLU A 202 -8.36 25.57 25.98
N VAL A 203 -9.25 25.28 26.93
CA VAL A 203 -10.56 25.92 27.02
C VAL A 203 -10.43 27.31 27.60
N SER A 204 -10.64 28.34 26.77
CA SER A 204 -10.52 29.76 27.17
C SER A 204 -11.85 30.43 27.55
N GLY A 205 -12.92 29.65 27.77
CA GLY A 205 -14.27 30.13 28.10
C GLY A 205 -15.33 29.73 27.06
N ALA A 206 -16.47 30.39 27.08
CA ALA A 206 -17.61 30.09 26.20
C ALA A 206 -17.44 30.74 24.82
N THR A 207 -16.45 30.29 24.07
CA THR A 207 -16.03 30.84 22.75
C THR A 207 -17.11 30.74 21.67
N GLY A 208 -18.02 29.75 21.78
CA GLY A 208 -19.18 29.59 20.90
C GLY A 208 -20.33 30.53 21.23
N ASP A 209 -20.35 31.10 22.45
CA ASP A 209 -21.38 32.08 22.90
C ASP A 209 -20.96 33.52 22.58
N ALA A 210 -20.83 33.82 21.30
CA ALA A 210 -20.46 35.15 20.84
C ALA A 210 -21.66 36.12 20.94
N ALA A 211 -21.36 37.43 21.08
CA ALA A 211 -22.39 38.46 21.06
C ALA A 211 -23.10 38.50 19.68
N PRO A 212 -24.42 38.71 19.65
CA PRO A 212 -25.14 38.72 18.37
C PRO A 212 -24.57 39.71 17.36
N GLU A 213 -24.12 40.90 17.83
CA GLU A 213 -23.52 41.94 16.99
C GLU A 213 -22.19 41.51 16.35
N ASP A 214 -21.41 40.67 17.03
CA ASP A 214 -20.16 40.13 16.50
C ASP A 214 -20.44 39.06 15.44
N VAL A 215 -21.45 38.23 15.67
CA VAL A 215 -21.92 37.22 14.72
C VAL A 215 -22.45 37.89 13.45
N GLU A 216 -23.31 38.92 13.59
CA GLU A 216 -23.85 39.69 12.45
C GLU A 216 -22.70 40.32 11.65
N ARG A 217 -21.68 40.87 12.32
CA ARG A 217 -20.50 41.47 11.69
C ARG A 217 -19.68 40.41 10.92
N GLY A 218 -19.48 39.22 11.50
CA GLY A 218 -18.76 38.11 10.85
C GLY A 218 -19.50 37.61 9.62
N MET A 219 -20.80 37.37 9.71
CA MET A 219 -21.63 36.95 8.59
C MET A 219 -21.70 38.01 7.48
N LYS A 220 -21.78 39.29 7.87
CA LYS A 220 -21.73 40.39 6.92
C LYS A 220 -20.42 40.51 6.19
N ALA A 221 -19.29 40.27 6.85
CA ALA A 221 -17.97 40.29 6.22
C ALA A 221 -17.86 39.22 5.11
N LEU A 222 -18.43 38.03 5.33
CA LEU A 222 -18.49 36.97 4.31
C LEU A 222 -19.36 37.40 3.13
N ALA A 223 -20.54 38.00 3.38
CA ALA A 223 -21.41 38.49 2.33
C ALA A 223 -20.78 39.63 1.53
N ASP A 224 -20.11 40.60 2.19
CA ASP A 224 -19.35 41.69 1.55
C ASP A 224 -18.18 41.17 0.69
N ALA A 225 -17.63 40.00 1.02
CA ALA A 225 -16.62 39.26 0.23
C ALA A 225 -17.21 38.45 -0.94
N GLY A 226 -18.55 38.51 -1.15
CA GLY A 226 -19.25 37.84 -2.24
C GLY A 226 -19.62 36.38 -1.95
N ILE A 227 -19.57 35.96 -0.69
CA ILE A 227 -20.02 34.63 -0.27
C ILE A 227 -21.53 34.65 0.00
N ASP A 228 -22.26 33.90 -0.83
CA ASP A 228 -23.68 33.61 -0.58
C ASP A 228 -23.75 32.33 0.27
N ILE A 229 -23.99 32.50 1.57
CA ILE A 229 -24.00 31.38 2.52
C ILE A 229 -25.17 30.41 2.28
N ASP A 230 -26.30 30.91 1.76
CA ASP A 230 -27.45 30.06 1.46
C ASP A 230 -27.11 29.12 0.28
N ASP A 231 -26.48 29.64 -0.79
CA ASP A 231 -26.01 28.81 -1.90
C ASP A 231 -24.97 27.77 -1.46
N VAL A 232 -24.04 28.15 -0.56
CA VAL A 232 -23.07 27.24 0.02
C VAL A 232 -23.75 26.12 0.78
N THR A 233 -24.68 26.45 1.67
CA THR A 233 -25.33 25.45 2.54
C THR A 233 -26.30 24.55 1.78
N ASP A 234 -26.96 25.06 0.77
CA ASP A 234 -27.80 24.28 -0.15
C ASP A 234 -26.98 23.27 -0.97
N LYS A 235 -25.83 23.72 -1.46
CA LYS A 235 -24.88 22.81 -2.13
C LYS A 235 -24.39 21.70 -1.18
N LEU A 236 -23.97 22.07 0.02
CA LEU A 236 -23.46 21.13 1.01
C LEU A 236 -24.52 20.11 1.47
N LEU A 237 -25.78 20.49 1.51
CA LEU A 237 -26.88 19.56 1.83
C LEU A 237 -27.04 18.52 0.72
N ARG A 238 -27.06 18.94 -0.55
CA ARG A 238 -27.16 18.01 -1.70
C ARG A 238 -25.96 17.06 -1.74
N ASP A 239 -24.75 17.63 -1.73
CA ASP A 239 -23.50 16.83 -1.73
C ASP A 239 -23.44 15.89 -0.53
N GLY A 240 -23.93 16.32 0.63
CA GLY A 240 -23.99 15.52 1.85
C GLY A 240 -24.88 14.29 1.69
N VAL A 241 -26.08 14.43 1.17
CA VAL A 241 -26.98 13.29 0.90
C VAL A 241 -26.34 12.32 -0.07
N ASP A 242 -25.78 12.80 -1.19
CA ASP A 242 -25.15 11.95 -2.21
C ASP A 242 -23.93 11.16 -1.65
N LEU A 243 -23.12 11.79 -0.81
CA LEU A 243 -22.01 11.13 -0.13
C LEU A 243 -22.46 10.02 0.82
N PHE A 244 -23.55 10.23 1.55
CA PHE A 244 -24.11 9.21 2.45
C PHE A 244 -24.69 8.03 1.68
N VAL A 245 -25.41 8.28 0.55
CA VAL A 245 -25.90 7.20 -0.35
C VAL A 245 -24.72 6.38 -0.86
N THR A 246 -23.70 7.03 -1.41
CA THR A 246 -22.51 6.35 -1.94
C THR A 246 -21.80 5.52 -0.87
N ALA A 247 -21.71 6.03 0.35
CA ALA A 247 -21.06 5.29 1.45
C ALA A 247 -21.88 4.05 1.88
N LEU A 248 -23.21 4.16 1.93
CA LEU A 248 -24.09 3.02 2.23
C LEU A 248 -24.01 1.96 1.14
N ASP A 249 -24.06 2.36 -0.14
CA ASP A 249 -23.97 1.44 -1.27
C ASP A 249 -22.67 0.63 -1.24
N LYS A 250 -21.54 1.30 -0.95
CA LYS A 250 -20.26 0.61 -0.76
C LYS A 250 -20.29 -0.39 0.39
N LEU A 251 -20.88 0.00 1.52
CA LEU A 251 -21.01 -0.89 2.67
C LEU A 251 -21.85 -2.13 2.34
N LEU A 252 -23.00 -1.94 1.71
CA LEU A 252 -23.91 -3.02 1.34
C LEU A 252 -23.29 -3.95 0.30
N ALA A 253 -22.60 -3.39 -0.71
CA ALA A 253 -21.85 -4.17 -1.68
C ALA A 253 -20.76 -5.02 -1.01
N GLY A 254 -20.02 -4.48 -0.04
CA GLY A 254 -19.04 -5.22 0.73
C GLY A 254 -19.65 -6.36 1.57
N VAL A 255 -20.81 -6.12 2.19
CA VAL A 255 -21.54 -7.17 2.94
C VAL A 255 -22.04 -8.28 2.01
N GLU A 256 -22.55 -7.91 0.81
CA GLU A 256 -23.02 -8.89 -0.17
C GLU A 256 -21.85 -9.73 -0.73
N SER A 257 -20.73 -9.11 -1.06
CA SER A 257 -19.52 -9.80 -1.49
C SER A 257 -19.04 -10.81 -0.44
N LYS A 258 -19.01 -10.40 0.84
CA LYS A 258 -18.67 -11.31 1.95
C LYS A 258 -19.65 -12.46 2.12
N ARG A 259 -20.93 -12.17 1.96
CA ARG A 259 -21.96 -13.20 2.00
C ARG A 259 -21.76 -14.24 0.88
N GLU A 260 -21.45 -13.78 -0.32
CA GLU A 260 -21.16 -14.64 -1.47
C GLU A 260 -19.91 -15.49 -1.23
N ALA A 261 -18.80 -14.88 -0.76
CA ALA A 261 -17.57 -15.58 -0.43
C ALA A 261 -17.80 -16.71 0.62
N VAL A 262 -18.55 -16.41 1.67
CA VAL A 262 -18.89 -17.40 2.71
C VAL A 262 -19.77 -18.53 2.14
N THR A 263 -20.74 -18.18 1.29
CA THR A 263 -21.70 -19.16 0.74
C THR A 263 -21.05 -20.08 -0.28
N THR A 264 -20.15 -19.56 -1.10
CA THR A 264 -19.44 -20.32 -2.14
C THR A 264 -18.16 -20.97 -1.64
N GLY A 265 -17.66 -20.58 -0.47
CA GLY A 265 -16.36 -21.01 0.07
C GLY A 265 -15.17 -20.45 -0.72
N ARG A 266 -15.38 -19.41 -1.52
CA ARG A 266 -14.35 -18.75 -2.32
C ARG A 266 -13.95 -17.42 -1.68
N PRO A 267 -12.65 -17.06 -1.73
CA PRO A 267 -12.20 -15.74 -1.27
C PRO A 267 -12.82 -14.62 -2.10
N GLU A 268 -13.23 -13.54 -1.44
CA GLU A 268 -13.92 -12.41 -2.08
C GLU A 268 -13.06 -11.57 -3.03
N THR A 269 -11.72 -11.63 -2.88
CA THR A 269 -10.78 -10.74 -3.60
C THR A 269 -10.18 -11.36 -4.85
N PHE A 270 -10.40 -12.65 -5.10
CA PHE A 270 -9.91 -13.27 -6.33
C PHE A 270 -10.72 -14.52 -6.73
N GLU A 271 -10.65 -14.84 -8.02
CA GLU A 271 -11.19 -16.07 -8.56
C GLU A 271 -10.11 -17.14 -8.61
N SER A 272 -10.51 -18.40 -8.42
CA SER A 272 -9.61 -19.54 -8.54
C SER A 272 -10.24 -20.65 -9.34
N ILE A 273 -9.48 -21.24 -10.24
CA ILE A 273 -9.87 -22.47 -10.94
C ILE A 273 -8.82 -23.51 -10.57
N ILE A 274 -9.24 -24.50 -9.80
CA ILE A 274 -8.39 -25.59 -9.34
C ILE A 274 -8.91 -26.91 -9.97
N PRO A 275 -8.06 -27.76 -10.55
CA PRO A 275 -8.45 -29.08 -11.01
C PRO A 275 -9.08 -29.91 -9.91
N ASP A 276 -10.17 -30.65 -10.25
CA ASP A 276 -10.97 -31.44 -9.29
C ASP A 276 -10.13 -32.40 -8.42
N GLU A 277 -9.06 -32.94 -8.94
CA GLU A 277 -8.17 -33.83 -8.21
C GLU A 277 -7.32 -33.15 -7.14
N LEU A 278 -7.11 -31.81 -7.21
CA LEU A 278 -6.35 -31.02 -6.25
C LEU A 278 -7.21 -30.32 -5.20
N GLU A 279 -8.49 -30.05 -5.52
CA GLU A 279 -9.41 -29.38 -4.58
C GLU A 279 -9.52 -30.08 -3.21
N PRO A 280 -9.63 -31.43 -3.10
CA PRO A 280 -9.74 -32.06 -1.79
C PRO A 280 -8.50 -31.85 -0.90
N SER A 281 -7.31 -31.75 -1.46
CA SER A 281 -6.10 -31.54 -0.67
C SER A 281 -6.04 -30.12 -0.12
N ILE A 282 -6.40 -29.11 -0.92
CA ILE A 282 -6.52 -27.73 -0.47
C ILE A 282 -7.60 -27.60 0.61
N ALA A 283 -8.78 -28.18 0.40
CA ALA A 283 -9.86 -28.19 1.39
C ALA A 283 -9.44 -28.82 2.73
N ASN A 284 -8.66 -29.89 2.69
CA ASN A 284 -8.10 -30.51 3.90
C ASN A 284 -7.06 -29.63 4.58
N ARG A 285 -6.23 -28.92 3.80
CA ARG A 285 -5.27 -27.96 4.32
C ARG A 285 -5.96 -26.81 5.03
N VAL A 286 -7.04 -26.29 4.44
CA VAL A 286 -7.91 -25.25 5.03
C VAL A 286 -8.47 -25.71 6.37
N LYS A 287 -9.01 -26.94 6.46
CA LYS A 287 -9.51 -27.50 7.73
C LYS A 287 -8.40 -27.63 8.77
N LYS A 288 -7.20 -28.05 8.35
CA LYS A 288 -6.04 -28.13 9.26
C LYS A 288 -5.64 -26.76 9.77
N ALA A 289 -5.57 -25.73 8.90
CA ALA A 289 -5.26 -24.38 9.29
C ALA A 289 -6.26 -23.80 10.30
N ALA A 290 -7.54 -24.07 10.11
CA ALA A 290 -8.59 -23.70 11.06
C ALA A 290 -8.44 -24.44 12.41
N ALA A 291 -8.15 -25.74 12.39
CA ALA A 291 -7.94 -26.52 13.62
C ALA A 291 -6.71 -26.12 14.41
N GLU A 292 -5.66 -25.62 13.74
CA GLU A 292 -4.42 -25.13 14.34
C GLU A 292 -4.43 -23.61 14.59
N ASP A 293 -5.52 -22.92 14.30
CA ASP A 293 -5.75 -21.48 14.48
C ASP A 293 -4.67 -20.61 13.81
N VAL A 294 -4.26 -21.00 12.59
CA VAL A 294 -3.08 -20.45 11.89
C VAL A 294 -3.19 -18.95 11.72
N ALA A 295 -4.33 -18.41 11.27
CA ALA A 295 -4.49 -16.97 11.06
C ALA A 295 -4.25 -16.19 12.36
N ARG A 296 -4.87 -16.60 13.47
CA ARG A 296 -4.68 -15.95 14.77
C ARG A 296 -3.23 -16.03 15.24
N ARG A 297 -2.57 -17.18 15.03
CA ARG A 297 -1.18 -17.38 15.41
C ARG A 297 -0.22 -16.48 14.62
N VAL A 298 -0.48 -16.25 13.32
CA VAL A 298 0.29 -15.27 12.53
C VAL A 298 0.16 -13.87 13.16
N TRP A 299 -1.07 -13.42 13.43
CA TRP A 299 -1.32 -12.09 14.00
C TRP A 299 -0.84 -11.93 15.44
N SER A 300 -0.84 -13.01 16.23
CA SER A 300 -0.24 -13.00 17.58
C SER A 300 1.28 -13.13 17.56
N LYS A 301 1.91 -13.16 16.38
CA LYS A 301 3.36 -13.31 16.19
C LYS A 301 3.91 -14.57 16.87
N ASP A 302 3.15 -15.68 16.83
CA ASP A 302 3.54 -16.96 17.42
C ASP A 302 4.64 -17.63 16.60
N GLU A 303 5.88 -17.49 17.05
CA GLU A 303 7.07 -18.03 16.41
C GLU A 303 7.02 -19.56 16.24
N THR A 304 6.27 -20.27 17.08
CA THR A 304 6.18 -21.73 17.03
C THR A 304 5.42 -22.22 15.78
N LEU A 305 4.73 -21.32 15.08
CA LEU A 305 4.07 -21.61 13.82
C LEU A 305 5.05 -22.08 12.74
N TRP A 306 6.28 -21.54 12.74
CA TRP A 306 7.32 -21.83 11.75
C TRP A 306 8.54 -22.57 12.32
N GLY A 307 8.37 -23.39 13.34
CA GLY A 307 9.39 -24.29 13.85
C GLY A 307 9.93 -23.93 15.24
N GLY A 308 9.46 -22.87 15.86
CA GLY A 308 9.80 -22.49 17.24
C GLY A 308 10.66 -21.24 17.34
N PRO A 309 10.97 -20.79 18.58
CA PRO A 309 11.72 -19.57 18.80
C PRO A 309 13.12 -19.71 18.18
N GLY A 310 13.44 -18.79 17.31
CA GLY A 310 14.73 -18.74 16.63
C GLY A 310 15.05 -17.33 16.13
N PRO A 311 16.31 -17.05 15.84
CA PRO A 311 16.65 -15.79 15.18
C PRO A 311 15.88 -15.68 13.86
N GLU A 312 15.45 -14.48 13.53
CA GLU A 312 14.75 -14.18 12.29
C GLU A 312 13.34 -14.78 12.13
N ILE A 313 12.57 -14.99 13.22
CA ILE A 313 11.13 -15.23 13.21
C ILE A 313 10.44 -14.10 13.99
N GLY A 314 10.56 -14.06 15.31
CA GLY A 314 9.86 -13.09 16.16
C GLY A 314 10.19 -11.64 15.86
N ASN A 315 11.41 -11.38 15.41
CA ASN A 315 11.86 -10.05 14.98
C ASN A 315 11.74 -9.84 13.45
N ARG A 316 10.75 -10.47 12.79
CA ARG A 316 10.49 -10.33 11.35
C ARG A 316 9.00 -10.19 11.02
N LEU A 317 8.16 -9.91 12.01
CA LEU A 317 6.72 -9.83 11.88
C LEU A 317 6.17 -8.39 12.05
N GLY A 318 7.05 -7.38 11.99
CA GLY A 318 6.67 -5.96 12.02
C GLY A 318 5.81 -5.54 10.82
N TRP A 319 5.99 -6.19 9.67
CA TRP A 319 5.24 -5.91 8.43
C TRP A 319 3.72 -6.08 8.58
N LEU A 320 3.25 -6.87 9.55
CA LEU A 320 1.82 -7.07 9.80
C LEU A 320 1.04 -5.78 10.12
N THR A 321 1.72 -4.75 10.64
CA THR A 321 1.11 -3.49 11.08
C THR A 321 1.87 -2.26 10.59
N ILE A 322 2.77 -2.41 9.64
CA ILE A 322 3.62 -1.31 9.19
C ILE A 322 2.85 -0.25 8.42
N SER A 323 1.78 -0.62 7.72
CA SER A 323 0.93 0.32 7.01
C SER A 323 0.28 1.33 7.95
N ASP A 324 -0.18 0.90 9.12
CA ASP A 324 -0.71 1.80 10.16
C ASP A 324 0.35 2.80 10.63
N GLN A 325 1.56 2.31 10.94
CA GLN A 325 2.65 3.13 11.45
C GLN A 325 3.13 4.17 10.42
N VAL A 326 3.26 3.78 9.15
CA VAL A 326 3.70 4.72 8.10
C VAL A 326 2.59 5.68 7.70
N LEU A 327 1.33 5.29 7.79
CA LEU A 327 0.21 6.18 7.56
C LEU A 327 0.15 7.31 8.60
N GLU A 328 0.50 7.05 9.86
CA GLU A 328 0.59 8.08 10.90
C GLU A 328 1.58 9.20 10.57
N VAL A 329 2.63 8.91 9.80
CA VAL A 329 3.68 9.88 9.40
C VAL A 329 3.61 10.27 7.92
N ALA A 330 2.57 9.89 7.19
CA ALA A 330 2.44 10.16 5.75
C ALA A 330 2.51 11.66 5.42
N ASP A 331 1.89 12.50 6.25
CA ASP A 331 1.95 13.95 6.09
C ASP A 331 3.37 14.51 6.30
N GLU A 332 4.14 13.96 7.24
CA GLU A 332 5.54 14.34 7.47
C GLU A 332 6.42 13.94 6.28
N LEU A 333 6.18 12.77 5.71
CA LEU A 333 6.85 12.32 4.48
C LEU A 333 6.51 13.24 3.30
N GLY A 334 5.24 13.64 3.18
CA GLY A 334 4.79 14.61 2.18
C GLY A 334 5.48 15.96 2.33
N ALA A 335 5.54 16.49 3.55
CA ALA A 335 6.24 17.74 3.85
C ALA A 335 7.75 17.67 3.56
N PHE A 336 8.38 16.52 3.82
CA PHE A 336 9.78 16.28 3.45
C PHE A 336 9.99 16.34 1.93
N ALA A 337 9.14 15.68 1.15
CA ALA A 337 9.21 15.72 -0.31
C ALA A 337 8.98 17.14 -0.86
N ASP A 338 8.06 17.92 -0.26
CA ASP A 338 7.81 19.30 -0.62
C ASP A 338 9.03 20.17 -0.35
N ALA A 339 9.71 19.98 0.78
CA ALA A 339 10.94 20.70 1.11
C ALA A 339 12.05 20.40 0.09
N CYS A 340 12.24 19.13 -0.29
CA CYS A 340 13.21 18.76 -1.32
C CYS A 340 12.94 19.47 -2.67
N ARG A 341 11.67 19.57 -3.06
CA ARG A 341 11.28 20.31 -4.28
C ARG A 341 11.50 21.82 -4.15
N ALA A 342 11.19 22.38 -3.01
CA ALA A 342 11.39 23.81 -2.73
C ALA A 342 12.86 24.19 -2.76
N ASP A 343 13.77 23.28 -2.38
CA ASP A 343 15.22 23.43 -2.48
C ASP A 343 15.74 23.28 -3.93
N GLY A 344 14.85 23.00 -4.90
CA GLY A 344 15.17 22.94 -6.33
C GLY A 344 15.71 21.59 -6.79
N LEU A 345 15.55 20.52 -6.01
CA LEU A 345 15.88 19.18 -6.43
C LEU A 345 14.88 18.70 -7.51
N THR A 346 15.39 18.00 -8.52
CA THR A 346 14.59 17.51 -9.67
C THR A 346 14.61 15.99 -9.79
N ASP A 347 15.66 15.36 -9.30
CA ASP A 347 15.89 13.93 -9.43
C ASP A 347 16.12 13.28 -8.07
N ALA A 348 15.66 12.04 -7.91
CA ALA A 348 15.99 11.16 -6.81
C ALA A 348 16.69 9.92 -7.35
N VAL A 349 17.84 9.55 -6.78
CA VAL A 349 18.59 8.37 -7.18
C VAL A 349 18.63 7.38 -6.02
N LEU A 350 17.92 6.27 -6.14
CA LEU A 350 17.92 5.21 -5.15
C LEU A 350 19.11 4.27 -5.37
N LEU A 351 19.96 4.20 -4.38
CA LEU A 351 21.13 3.29 -4.30
C LEU A 351 20.78 2.14 -3.34
N GLY A 352 20.35 1.02 -3.87
CA GLY A 352 19.86 -0.09 -3.04
C GLY A 352 19.83 -1.42 -3.77
N MET A 353 19.67 -2.52 -3.01
CA MET A 353 19.62 -3.88 -3.55
C MET A 353 18.45 -4.67 -2.94
N GLY A 354 17.83 -5.55 -3.72
CA GLY A 354 16.77 -6.43 -3.26
C GLY A 354 15.59 -5.66 -2.65
N GLY A 355 15.20 -5.98 -1.40
CA GLY A 355 14.09 -5.31 -0.72
C GLY A 355 14.25 -3.79 -0.56
N SER A 356 15.48 -3.26 -0.69
CA SER A 356 15.72 -1.83 -0.68
C SER A 356 15.52 -1.14 -2.04
N SER A 357 15.27 -1.88 -3.13
CA SER A 357 15.13 -1.33 -4.48
C SER A 357 13.92 -1.87 -5.26
N LEU A 358 13.51 -3.13 -5.04
CA LEU A 358 12.52 -3.78 -5.90
C LEU A 358 11.11 -3.21 -5.74
N ALA A 359 10.66 -2.96 -4.51
CA ALA A 359 9.36 -2.31 -4.31
C ALA A 359 9.35 -0.86 -4.85
N PRO A 360 10.38 -0.02 -4.59
CA PRO A 360 10.52 1.28 -5.25
C PRO A 360 10.49 1.22 -6.78
N GLU A 361 11.15 0.23 -7.38
CA GLU A 361 11.15 0.06 -8.83
C GLU A 361 9.77 -0.31 -9.38
N VAL A 362 9.05 -1.21 -8.70
CA VAL A 362 7.66 -1.53 -9.04
C VAL A 362 6.78 -0.28 -8.95
N ILE A 363 6.88 0.49 -7.87
CA ILE A 363 6.12 1.73 -7.69
C ILE A 363 6.47 2.72 -8.80
N ARG A 364 7.78 2.92 -9.08
CA ARG A 364 8.24 3.82 -10.15
C ARG A 364 7.66 3.47 -11.51
N GLN A 365 7.66 2.19 -11.88
CA GLN A 365 7.13 1.76 -13.17
C GLN A 365 5.60 1.85 -13.22
N SER A 366 4.93 1.57 -12.11
CA SER A 366 3.45 1.54 -12.04
C SER A 366 2.81 2.92 -12.04
N PHE A 367 3.43 3.90 -11.35
CA PHE A 367 2.91 5.26 -11.27
C PHE A 367 3.48 6.18 -12.36
N GLY A 368 4.65 5.85 -12.93
CA GLY A 368 5.34 6.70 -13.88
C GLY A 368 5.74 8.04 -13.28
N ASP A 369 5.97 9.04 -14.14
CA ASP A 369 6.27 10.41 -13.70
C ASP A 369 4.99 11.09 -13.20
N THR A 370 4.93 11.39 -11.91
CA THR A 370 3.81 12.11 -11.32
C THR A 370 4.02 13.63 -11.41
N ARG A 371 2.94 14.40 -11.50
CA ARG A 371 3.05 15.86 -11.54
C ARG A 371 3.62 16.41 -10.22
N GLY A 372 4.77 17.05 -10.33
CA GLY A 372 5.43 17.74 -9.21
C GLY A 372 6.30 16.83 -8.33
N GLY A 373 6.43 15.54 -8.64
CA GLY A 373 7.41 14.65 -8.02
C GLY A 373 8.81 14.80 -8.57
N LEU A 374 9.81 14.25 -7.87
CA LEU A 374 11.16 14.09 -8.40
C LEU A 374 11.18 12.89 -9.37
N HIS A 375 12.03 12.97 -10.42
CA HIS A 375 12.25 11.80 -11.27
C HIS A 375 13.07 10.76 -10.51
N LEU A 376 12.48 9.58 -10.23
CA LEU A 376 13.17 8.51 -9.52
C LEU A 376 13.99 7.64 -10.48
N HIS A 377 15.28 7.53 -10.20
CA HIS A 377 16.19 6.58 -10.83
C HIS A 377 16.55 5.48 -9.82
N VAL A 378 16.32 4.22 -10.16
CA VAL A 378 16.68 3.09 -9.29
C VAL A 378 17.96 2.45 -9.81
N LEU A 379 19.00 2.46 -9.01
CA LEU A 379 20.29 1.87 -9.32
C LEU A 379 20.57 0.67 -8.38
N ASP A 380 20.35 -0.52 -8.91
CA ASP A 380 20.58 -1.79 -8.23
C ASP A 380 21.51 -2.72 -9.04
N SER A 381 22.49 -2.11 -9.65
CA SER A 381 23.50 -2.78 -10.48
C SER A 381 24.92 -2.31 -10.13
N THR A 382 25.89 -3.20 -10.33
CA THR A 382 27.32 -2.87 -10.30
C THR A 382 27.91 -2.78 -11.72
N ASP A 383 27.07 -2.85 -12.75
CA ASP A 383 27.54 -2.66 -14.12
C ASP A 383 27.96 -1.19 -14.35
N PRO A 384 29.21 -0.92 -14.82
CA PRO A 384 29.69 0.44 -15.03
C PRO A 384 28.82 1.24 -15.99
N GLY A 385 28.32 0.61 -17.03
CA GLY A 385 27.46 1.25 -18.03
C GLY A 385 26.06 1.64 -17.44
N ALA A 386 25.55 0.90 -16.47
CA ALA A 386 24.32 1.25 -15.75
C ALA A 386 24.54 2.47 -14.85
N ILE A 387 25.66 2.52 -14.12
CA ILE A 387 26.02 3.66 -13.27
C ILE A 387 26.18 4.95 -14.11
N LEU A 388 26.92 4.85 -15.22
CA LEU A 388 27.12 5.98 -16.15
C LEU A 388 25.79 6.44 -16.79
N ALA A 389 24.86 5.52 -17.04
CA ALA A 389 23.56 5.88 -17.59
C ALA A 389 22.79 6.78 -16.61
N VAL A 390 22.80 6.45 -15.32
CA VAL A 390 22.18 7.28 -14.27
C VAL A 390 22.91 8.63 -14.15
N GLU A 391 24.25 8.62 -14.03
CA GLU A 391 25.03 9.87 -13.93
C GLU A 391 24.75 10.84 -15.08
N ARG A 392 24.63 10.32 -16.31
CA ARG A 392 24.34 11.13 -17.52
C ARG A 392 22.91 11.62 -17.60
N ALA A 393 21.98 10.96 -16.92
CA ALA A 393 20.56 11.30 -16.94
C ALA A 393 20.22 12.45 -15.96
N ILE A 394 21.07 12.75 -14.98
CA ILE A 394 20.79 13.67 -13.89
C ILE A 394 21.72 14.90 -13.89
N ASP A 395 21.25 15.99 -13.27
CA ASP A 395 22.11 17.06 -12.78
C ASP A 395 22.46 16.77 -11.31
N VAL A 396 23.69 16.32 -11.06
CA VAL A 396 24.14 15.92 -9.71
C VAL A 396 23.92 17.03 -8.67
N SER A 397 23.98 18.32 -9.07
CA SER A 397 23.73 19.46 -8.18
C SER A 397 22.24 19.65 -7.82
N LYS A 398 21.33 18.90 -8.47
CA LYS A 398 19.88 18.91 -8.25
C LYS A 398 19.32 17.52 -7.97
N ALA A 399 20.19 16.57 -7.67
CA ALA A 399 19.80 15.20 -7.35
C ALA A 399 19.83 14.93 -5.85
N LEU A 400 18.86 14.16 -5.34
CA LEU A 400 18.84 13.59 -4.01
C LEU A 400 19.19 12.11 -4.11
N PHE A 401 20.25 11.68 -3.44
CA PHE A 401 20.67 10.28 -3.41
C PHE A 401 20.10 9.58 -2.17
N ILE A 402 19.35 8.51 -2.38
CA ILE A 402 18.73 7.70 -1.33
C ILE A 402 19.60 6.47 -1.13
N VAL A 403 20.43 6.46 -0.07
CA VAL A 403 21.26 5.31 0.29
C VAL A 403 20.43 4.35 1.11
N SER A 404 20.02 3.25 0.48
CA SER A 404 19.00 2.34 1.02
C SER A 404 19.58 0.97 1.32
N SER A 405 19.75 0.63 2.61
CA SER A 405 20.27 -0.67 3.06
C SER A 405 19.82 -0.98 4.48
N LYS A 406 19.05 -2.06 4.66
CA LYS A 406 18.60 -2.53 5.98
C LYS A 406 19.77 -2.79 6.91
N SER A 407 20.76 -3.59 6.48
CA SER A 407 21.93 -3.97 7.29
C SER A 407 23.01 -2.89 7.38
N GLY A 408 22.94 -1.87 6.51
CA GLY A 408 23.94 -0.81 6.39
C GLY A 408 25.28 -1.22 5.76
N GLY A 409 25.47 -2.51 5.46
CA GLY A 409 26.77 -3.04 5.00
C GLY A 409 26.78 -3.63 3.58
N THR A 410 25.76 -3.35 2.76
CA THR A 410 25.65 -3.87 1.39
C THR A 410 26.75 -3.27 0.49
N ILE A 411 27.63 -4.12 -0.04
CA ILE A 411 28.85 -3.69 -0.77
C ILE A 411 28.49 -2.87 -2.03
N GLU A 412 27.45 -3.25 -2.74
CA GLU A 412 26.96 -2.57 -3.94
C GLU A 412 26.49 -1.14 -3.59
N THR A 413 25.61 -1.02 -2.61
CA THR A 413 25.06 0.26 -2.13
C THR A 413 26.18 1.18 -1.63
N LEU A 414 27.13 0.65 -0.86
CA LEU A 414 28.26 1.45 -0.36
C LEU A 414 29.22 1.88 -1.48
N SER A 415 29.41 1.03 -2.50
CA SER A 415 30.24 1.35 -3.66
C SER A 415 29.59 2.47 -4.50
N GLN A 416 28.30 2.37 -4.73
CA GLN A 416 27.50 3.40 -5.41
C GLN A 416 27.51 4.72 -4.61
N PHE A 417 27.31 4.65 -3.28
CA PHE A 417 27.42 5.83 -2.42
C PHE A 417 28.79 6.52 -2.56
N ARG A 418 29.90 5.78 -2.45
CA ARG A 418 31.24 6.36 -2.58
C ARG A 418 31.42 7.10 -3.90
N TYR A 419 30.95 6.50 -4.99
CA TYR A 419 31.00 7.09 -6.32
C TYR A 419 30.21 8.39 -6.41
N PHE A 420 28.94 8.36 -6.08
CA PHE A 420 28.08 9.54 -6.20
C PHE A 420 28.39 10.61 -5.15
N HIS A 421 28.89 10.25 -3.98
CA HIS A 421 29.34 11.22 -2.99
C HIS A 421 30.55 12.04 -3.48
N GLU A 422 31.47 11.39 -4.19
CA GLU A 422 32.60 12.11 -4.83
C GLU A 422 32.09 13.06 -5.92
N ARG A 423 31.13 12.62 -6.76
CA ARG A 423 30.47 13.45 -7.78
C ARG A 423 29.71 14.62 -7.19
N ALA A 424 28.98 14.40 -6.12
CA ALA A 424 28.26 15.46 -5.41
C ALA A 424 29.24 16.45 -4.79
N ARG A 425 30.34 15.99 -4.19
CA ARG A 425 31.38 16.86 -3.65
C ARG A 425 32.05 17.74 -4.74
N ASP A 426 32.26 17.16 -5.92
CA ASP A 426 32.79 17.93 -7.06
C ASP A 426 31.78 18.99 -7.57
N ALA A 427 30.48 18.71 -7.48
CA ALA A 427 29.42 19.59 -7.95
C ALA A 427 29.05 20.72 -6.96
N VAL A 428 28.92 20.38 -5.66
CA VAL A 428 28.38 21.28 -4.63
C VAL A 428 29.30 21.49 -3.41
N GLY A 429 30.49 20.90 -3.39
CA GLY A 429 31.51 21.11 -2.37
C GLY A 429 31.15 20.52 -1.01
N GLU A 430 31.33 21.33 0.04
CA GLU A 430 31.10 20.90 1.45
C GLU A 430 29.64 20.56 1.76
N ASP A 431 28.69 21.01 0.94
CA ASP A 431 27.27 20.72 1.09
C ASP A 431 26.85 19.35 0.50
N ALA A 432 27.79 18.55 0.00
CA ALA A 432 27.51 17.25 -0.63
C ALA A 432 26.62 16.33 0.24
N GLY A 433 26.84 16.29 1.55
CA GLY A 433 26.02 15.47 2.46
C GLY A 433 24.54 15.82 2.43
N LYS A 434 24.17 17.08 2.17
CA LYS A 434 22.78 17.53 2.08
C LYS A 434 22.03 16.99 0.84
N HIS A 435 22.74 16.40 -0.09
CA HIS A 435 22.20 15.71 -1.26
C HIS A 435 21.97 14.22 -1.02
N PHE A 436 22.11 13.76 0.23
CA PHE A 436 21.97 12.36 0.60
C PHE A 436 20.94 12.19 1.73
N VAL A 437 20.18 11.12 1.64
CA VAL A 437 19.36 10.58 2.73
C VAL A 437 19.68 9.10 2.91
N ALA A 438 19.51 8.59 4.13
CA ALA A 438 19.66 7.17 4.41
C ALA A 438 18.30 6.54 4.76
N ILE A 439 18.07 5.31 4.29
CA ILE A 439 17.00 4.44 4.80
C ILE A 439 17.68 3.18 5.33
N THR A 440 17.58 2.93 6.64
CA THR A 440 18.31 1.83 7.29
C THR A 440 17.66 1.48 8.64
N ASP A 441 18.06 0.36 9.22
CA ASP A 441 17.66 0.03 10.59
C ASP A 441 18.44 0.84 11.64
N PRO A 442 17.91 1.01 12.85
CA PRO A 442 18.63 1.66 13.94
C PRO A 442 19.95 0.94 14.28
N GLY A 443 21.00 1.73 14.55
CA GLY A 443 22.31 1.21 15.00
C GLY A 443 23.16 0.54 13.92
N THR A 444 22.86 0.75 12.65
CA THR A 444 23.65 0.22 11.52
C THR A 444 24.82 1.16 11.19
N SER A 445 25.84 0.61 10.51
CA SER A 445 26.97 1.40 10.00
C SER A 445 26.54 2.48 9.00
N LEU A 446 25.42 2.32 8.29
CA LEU A 446 24.90 3.34 7.41
C LEU A 446 24.32 4.53 8.19
N ALA A 447 23.70 4.30 9.34
CA ALA A 447 23.24 5.39 10.20
C ALA A 447 24.42 6.22 10.75
N ASP A 448 25.52 5.56 11.10
CA ASP A 448 26.75 6.25 11.52
C ASP A 448 27.40 7.01 10.36
N LEU A 449 27.46 6.41 9.17
CA LEU A 449 27.99 7.04 7.95
C LEU A 449 27.15 8.26 7.55
N ALA A 450 25.84 8.17 7.64
CA ALA A 450 24.95 9.31 7.36
C ALA A 450 25.24 10.51 8.30
N LYS A 451 25.45 10.22 9.57
CA LYS A 451 25.84 11.24 10.57
C LYS A 451 27.22 11.84 10.30
N GLU A 452 28.20 10.98 9.96
CA GLU A 452 29.58 11.39 9.65
C GLU A 452 29.64 12.34 8.43
N HIS A 453 28.88 12.03 7.38
CA HIS A 453 28.84 12.79 6.14
C HIS A 453 27.78 13.91 6.13
N GLY A 454 27.03 14.11 7.21
CA GLY A 454 26.02 15.19 7.33
C GLY A 454 24.85 15.03 6.35
N PHE A 455 24.30 13.83 6.22
CA PHE A 455 23.13 13.58 5.36
C PHE A 455 21.95 14.47 5.74
N LEU A 456 21.14 14.83 4.76
CA LEU A 456 19.95 15.69 4.94
C LEU A 456 18.97 15.05 5.94
N HIS A 457 18.73 13.74 5.83
CA HIS A 457 17.87 12.98 6.74
C HIS A 457 18.30 11.51 6.83
N THR A 458 17.87 10.85 7.94
CA THR A 458 18.02 9.40 8.10
C THR A 458 16.67 8.81 8.56
N PHE A 459 16.04 8.05 7.68
CA PHE A 459 14.82 7.32 7.97
C PHE A 459 15.20 5.99 8.64
N LEU A 460 14.89 5.88 9.93
CA LEU A 460 15.12 4.67 10.72
C LEU A 460 13.91 3.75 10.59
N ASN A 461 14.07 2.65 9.88
CA ASN A 461 13.02 1.69 9.64
C ASN A 461 12.77 0.79 10.86
N ASP A 462 11.58 0.16 10.95
CA ASP A 462 11.30 -0.86 11.95
C ASP A 462 12.25 -2.06 11.75
N PRO A 463 13.12 -2.37 12.74
CA PRO A 463 14.07 -3.47 12.64
C PRO A 463 13.41 -4.86 12.57
N ASP A 464 12.15 -4.97 13.01
CA ASP A 464 11.39 -6.21 13.00
C ASP A 464 10.76 -6.55 11.63
N ILE A 465 11.25 -5.91 10.55
CA ILE A 465 10.80 -6.18 9.18
C ILE A 465 11.96 -6.72 8.36
N GLY A 466 11.77 -7.89 7.74
CA GLY A 466 12.71 -8.45 6.76
C GLY A 466 12.74 -7.64 5.46
N GLY A 467 13.89 -7.58 4.75
CA GLY A 467 14.02 -6.76 3.53
C GLY A 467 12.95 -7.03 2.47
N ARG A 468 12.61 -8.29 2.21
CA ARG A 468 11.57 -8.64 1.21
C ARG A 468 10.13 -8.38 1.65
N TYR A 469 9.91 -8.12 2.97
CA TYR A 469 8.63 -7.73 3.57
C TYR A 469 8.52 -6.23 3.84
N SER A 470 9.40 -5.42 3.24
CA SER A 470 9.51 -3.99 3.57
C SER A 470 8.84 -3.05 2.56
N ALA A 471 8.04 -3.57 1.63
CA ALA A 471 7.43 -2.78 0.56
C ALA A 471 6.60 -1.60 1.08
N LEU A 472 5.86 -1.78 2.17
CA LEU A 472 4.99 -0.78 2.79
C LEU A 472 5.67 0.03 3.91
N SER A 473 6.97 -0.19 4.14
CA SER A 473 7.79 0.56 5.11
C SER A 473 8.47 1.77 4.46
N TYR A 474 9.34 2.46 5.18
CA TYR A 474 10.14 3.56 4.61
C TYR A 474 10.93 3.15 3.37
N PHE A 475 11.32 1.88 3.23
CA PHE A 475 12.02 1.40 2.05
C PHE A 475 11.23 1.56 0.75
N GLY A 476 9.91 1.37 0.79
CA GLY A 476 9.04 1.63 -0.36
C GLY A 476 8.44 3.03 -0.36
N MET A 477 7.99 3.54 0.80
CA MET A 477 7.18 4.75 0.88
C MET A 477 7.98 6.06 0.78
N VAL A 478 9.24 6.11 1.24
CA VAL A 478 10.08 7.32 1.09
C VAL A 478 10.41 7.59 -0.39
N PRO A 479 10.89 6.62 -1.19
CA PRO A 479 11.04 6.83 -2.64
C PRO A 479 9.71 7.20 -3.33
N ALA A 480 8.61 6.57 -2.92
CA ALA A 480 7.29 6.83 -3.49
C ALA A 480 6.81 8.28 -3.27
N VAL A 481 6.92 8.79 -2.04
CA VAL A 481 6.50 10.17 -1.74
C VAL A 481 7.37 11.20 -2.45
N LEU A 482 8.68 10.93 -2.60
CA LEU A 482 9.58 11.79 -3.36
C LEU A 482 9.19 11.87 -4.85
N MET A 483 8.66 10.79 -5.42
CA MET A 483 8.07 10.79 -6.76
C MET A 483 6.74 11.54 -6.83
N GLY A 484 6.14 11.95 -5.70
CA GLY A 484 4.82 12.58 -5.66
C GLY A 484 3.66 11.58 -5.67
N VAL A 485 3.90 10.32 -5.32
CA VAL A 485 2.84 9.32 -5.11
C VAL A 485 2.09 9.64 -3.83
N ASP A 486 0.78 9.54 -3.86
CA ASP A 486 -0.07 9.59 -2.66
C ASP A 486 0.10 8.28 -1.86
N VAL A 487 1.08 8.30 -0.96
CA VAL A 487 1.39 7.13 -0.14
C VAL A 487 0.28 6.80 0.85
N ALA A 488 -0.53 7.79 1.26
CA ALA A 488 -1.67 7.53 2.13
C ALA A 488 -2.71 6.66 1.41
N ALA A 489 -3.02 6.96 0.14
CA ALA A 489 -3.92 6.15 -0.67
C ALA A 489 -3.41 4.70 -0.83
N VAL A 490 -2.11 4.50 -1.05
CA VAL A 490 -1.50 3.17 -1.14
C VAL A 490 -1.61 2.41 0.19
N LEU A 491 -1.32 3.09 1.31
CA LEU A 491 -1.36 2.48 2.66
C LEU A 491 -2.80 2.17 3.11
N GLU A 492 -3.77 3.02 2.78
CA GLU A 492 -5.19 2.74 3.02
C GLU A 492 -5.66 1.48 2.28
N ARG A 493 -5.17 1.24 1.06
CA ARG A 493 -5.42 -0.02 0.35
C ARG A 493 -4.77 -1.22 1.04
N ALA A 494 -3.58 -1.06 1.61
CA ALA A 494 -2.94 -2.11 2.40
C ALA A 494 -3.76 -2.47 3.64
N GLN A 495 -4.32 -1.47 4.36
CA GLN A 495 -5.20 -1.70 5.52
C GLN A 495 -6.45 -2.52 5.17
N VAL A 496 -6.98 -2.39 3.95
CA VAL A 496 -8.09 -3.25 3.48
C VAL A 496 -7.65 -4.73 3.46
N ALA A 497 -6.45 -5.01 2.97
CA ALA A 497 -5.90 -6.35 2.97
C ALA A 497 -5.59 -6.87 4.39
N GLU A 498 -5.05 -6.01 5.26
CA GLU A 498 -4.83 -6.34 6.67
C GLU A 498 -6.11 -6.78 7.35
N GLN A 499 -7.18 -6.00 7.22
CA GLN A 499 -8.49 -6.32 7.78
C GLN A 499 -9.04 -7.63 7.23
N ALA A 500 -8.93 -7.88 5.92
CA ALA A 500 -9.34 -9.14 5.31
C ALA A 500 -8.54 -10.34 5.85
N CYS A 501 -7.25 -10.17 6.12
CA CYS A 501 -6.38 -11.20 6.68
C CYS A 501 -6.52 -11.40 8.21
N GLN A 502 -7.25 -10.51 8.91
CA GLN A 502 -7.56 -10.64 10.35
C GLN A 502 -8.78 -11.53 10.64
N HIS A 503 -9.48 -12.03 9.63
CA HIS A 503 -10.61 -12.95 9.84
C HIS A 503 -10.12 -14.32 10.32
N TYR A 504 -10.29 -14.59 11.62
CA TYR A 504 -9.81 -15.81 12.28
C TYR A 504 -10.77 -17.00 12.14
N ASP A 505 -12.06 -16.72 12.06
CA ASP A 505 -13.10 -17.75 12.25
C ASP A 505 -13.43 -18.52 10.98
N ASN A 506 -13.05 -18.03 9.82
CA ASN A 506 -13.34 -18.67 8.56
C ASN A 506 -12.23 -18.42 7.53
N SER A 507 -11.54 -19.47 7.16
CA SER A 507 -10.52 -19.43 6.11
C SER A 507 -11.08 -19.08 4.72
N ALA A 508 -12.37 -19.23 4.49
CA ALA A 508 -13.01 -18.79 3.24
C ALA A 508 -13.14 -17.27 3.15
N SER A 509 -13.23 -16.58 4.29
CA SER A 509 -13.27 -15.11 4.36
C SER A 509 -11.89 -14.45 4.53
N ASN A 510 -10.84 -15.24 4.69
CA ASN A 510 -9.46 -14.80 4.79
C ASN A 510 -8.71 -15.15 3.49
N SER A 511 -8.74 -14.22 2.54
CA SER A 511 -8.20 -14.44 1.19
C SER A 511 -6.70 -14.68 1.19
N GLY A 512 -5.94 -13.94 2.02
CA GLY A 512 -4.49 -14.13 2.14
C GLY A 512 -4.13 -15.48 2.73
N LEU A 513 -4.88 -15.94 3.75
CA LEU A 513 -4.72 -17.29 4.31
C LEU A 513 -4.98 -18.34 3.24
N TRP A 514 -6.13 -18.26 2.56
CA TRP A 514 -6.50 -19.24 1.55
C TRP A 514 -5.50 -19.32 0.41
N LEU A 515 -5.03 -18.17 -0.11
CA LEU A 515 -4.04 -18.12 -1.17
C LEU A 515 -2.73 -18.80 -0.74
N GLY A 516 -2.23 -18.47 0.45
CA GLY A 516 -1.02 -19.10 1.00
C GLY A 516 -1.15 -20.60 1.21
N LEU A 517 -2.31 -21.06 1.68
CA LEU A 517 -2.61 -22.50 1.82
C LEU A 517 -2.63 -23.20 0.46
N ALA A 518 -3.28 -22.58 -0.54
CA ALA A 518 -3.37 -23.14 -1.89
C ALA A 518 -1.98 -23.19 -2.56
N MET A 519 -1.22 -22.11 -2.53
CA MET A 519 0.14 -22.05 -3.09
C MET A 519 1.05 -23.12 -2.47
N GLY A 520 1.06 -23.21 -1.13
CA GLY A 520 1.89 -24.20 -0.44
C GLY A 520 1.45 -25.64 -0.71
N GLU A 521 0.16 -25.91 -0.75
CA GLU A 521 -0.37 -27.26 -1.03
C GLU A 521 -0.12 -27.67 -2.47
N LEU A 522 -0.33 -26.78 -3.44
CA LEU A 522 -0.01 -27.03 -4.85
C LEU A 522 1.47 -27.35 -5.03
N ALA A 523 2.37 -26.63 -4.35
CA ALA A 523 3.79 -26.93 -4.39
C ALA A 523 4.14 -28.32 -3.83
N GLN A 524 3.46 -28.79 -2.76
CA GLN A 524 3.60 -30.15 -2.26
C GLN A 524 3.13 -31.22 -3.27
N HIS A 525 2.21 -30.82 -4.16
CA HIS A 525 1.75 -31.66 -5.28
C HIS A 525 2.57 -31.44 -6.57
N ARG A 526 3.79 -30.91 -6.46
CA ARG A 526 4.71 -30.61 -7.59
C ARG A 526 4.19 -29.58 -8.59
N ARG A 527 3.24 -28.74 -8.19
CA ARG A 527 2.78 -27.54 -8.89
C ARG A 527 3.49 -26.34 -8.25
N ASP A 528 4.80 -26.27 -8.41
CA ASP A 528 5.68 -25.35 -7.68
C ASP A 528 6.24 -24.20 -8.53
N LYS A 529 5.78 -24.04 -9.78
CA LYS A 529 6.17 -22.97 -10.68
C LYS A 529 5.03 -21.95 -10.82
N LEU A 530 5.10 -20.87 -10.06
CA LEU A 530 4.05 -19.85 -9.98
C LEU A 530 4.33 -18.74 -11.01
N THR A 531 3.57 -18.73 -12.10
CA THR A 531 3.76 -17.84 -13.25
C THR A 531 2.81 -16.66 -13.19
N PHE A 532 3.33 -15.44 -13.28
CA PHE A 532 2.59 -14.19 -13.19
C PHE A 532 2.32 -13.60 -14.58
N ALA A 533 1.04 -13.34 -14.86
CA ALA A 533 0.57 -12.47 -15.94
C ALA A 533 -0.05 -11.25 -15.27
N VAL A 534 0.51 -10.07 -15.47
CA VAL A 534 0.11 -8.86 -14.73
C VAL A 534 -0.18 -7.75 -15.73
N ASP A 535 -1.40 -7.20 -15.66
CA ASP A 535 -1.83 -6.11 -16.53
C ASP A 535 -1.12 -4.80 -16.19
N GLU A 536 -0.91 -3.95 -17.19
CA GLU A 536 -0.47 -2.57 -16.97
C GLU A 536 -1.55 -1.76 -16.24
N PRO A 537 -1.19 -0.76 -15.38
CA PRO A 537 0.15 -0.20 -15.21
C PRO A 537 1.04 -0.92 -14.18
N ILE A 538 0.56 -1.98 -13.53
CA ILE A 538 1.30 -2.68 -12.46
C ILE A 538 2.09 -3.90 -12.96
N GLY A 539 2.34 -3.99 -14.28
CA GLY A 539 3.02 -5.11 -14.94
C GLY A 539 4.38 -5.48 -14.33
N SER A 540 5.06 -4.49 -13.75
CA SER A 540 6.35 -4.69 -13.06
C SER A 540 6.27 -5.39 -11.70
N PHE A 541 5.09 -5.66 -11.15
CA PHE A 541 4.90 -6.33 -9.85
C PHE A 541 5.71 -7.61 -9.71
N GLY A 542 5.89 -8.33 -10.83
CA GLY A 542 6.71 -9.54 -10.88
C GLY A 542 8.10 -9.38 -10.31
N LEU A 543 8.77 -8.24 -10.49
CA LEU A 543 10.12 -7.97 -10.00
C LEU A 543 10.24 -8.11 -8.48
N TRP A 544 9.25 -7.63 -7.75
CA TRP A 544 9.25 -7.70 -6.29
C TRP A 544 8.76 -9.04 -5.76
N VAL A 545 7.68 -9.59 -6.34
CA VAL A 545 7.10 -10.85 -5.85
C VAL A 545 8.04 -12.03 -6.08
N GLU A 546 8.91 -11.98 -7.09
CA GLU A 546 9.98 -12.96 -7.28
C GLU A 546 10.90 -13.04 -6.05
N GLN A 547 11.34 -11.90 -5.52
CA GLN A 547 12.14 -11.91 -4.29
C GLN A 547 11.33 -12.47 -3.13
N LEU A 548 10.12 -11.93 -2.91
CA LEU A 548 9.30 -12.33 -1.77
C LEU A 548 9.14 -13.85 -1.70
N ILE A 549 8.69 -14.47 -2.78
CA ILE A 549 8.38 -15.90 -2.79
C ILE A 549 9.64 -16.75 -2.81
N ALA A 550 10.60 -16.45 -3.67
CA ALA A 550 11.80 -17.25 -3.84
C ALA A 550 12.68 -17.27 -2.58
N GLU A 551 12.91 -16.08 -1.99
CA GLU A 551 13.76 -15.96 -0.80
C GLU A 551 13.06 -16.49 0.45
N SER A 552 11.74 -16.40 0.54
CA SER A 552 10.97 -16.93 1.67
C SER A 552 10.80 -18.43 1.63
N THR A 553 10.60 -19.02 0.44
CA THR A 553 10.22 -20.44 0.33
C THR A 553 11.35 -21.37 -0.10
N GLY A 554 12.40 -20.84 -0.75
CA GLY A 554 13.48 -21.62 -1.35
C GLY A 554 14.51 -22.14 -0.36
N LYS A 555 14.14 -23.12 0.49
CA LYS A 555 14.99 -23.61 1.58
C LYS A 555 14.79 -25.11 1.83
N GLU A 556 15.80 -25.75 2.39
CA GLU A 556 15.73 -27.16 2.82
C GLU A 556 15.28 -28.13 1.71
N GLY A 557 15.63 -27.80 0.44
CA GLY A 557 15.22 -28.58 -0.71
C GLY A 557 13.75 -28.42 -1.11
N ARG A 558 13.07 -27.40 -0.59
CA ARG A 558 11.66 -27.04 -0.87
C ARG A 558 11.59 -25.64 -1.46
N GLY A 559 10.45 -25.28 -2.00
CA GLY A 559 10.21 -23.93 -2.45
C GLY A 559 9.18 -23.82 -3.55
N ILE A 560 8.76 -22.58 -3.79
CA ILE A 560 7.92 -22.17 -4.90
C ILE A 560 8.77 -21.29 -5.81
N LEU A 561 8.90 -21.64 -7.08
CA LEU A 561 9.63 -20.82 -8.06
C LEU A 561 8.66 -19.79 -8.64
N PRO A 562 8.79 -18.51 -8.31
CA PRO A 562 8.05 -17.47 -9.01
C PRO A 562 8.63 -17.23 -10.41
N VAL A 563 7.78 -16.96 -11.37
CA VAL A 563 8.14 -16.75 -12.77
C VAL A 563 7.46 -15.48 -13.27
N ALA A 564 8.23 -14.41 -13.37
CA ALA A 564 7.77 -13.13 -13.90
C ALA A 564 8.30 -12.90 -15.33
N GLY A 565 7.57 -12.07 -16.10
CA GLY A 565 8.00 -11.65 -17.43
C GLY A 565 8.23 -12.80 -18.43
N GLU A 566 7.64 -13.97 -18.23
CA GLU A 566 7.64 -15.04 -19.23
C GLU A 566 6.43 -14.79 -20.15
N PRO A 567 6.62 -14.54 -21.46
CA PRO A 567 5.50 -14.36 -22.37
C PRO A 567 4.55 -15.57 -22.35
N LEU A 568 3.24 -15.34 -22.20
CA LEU A 568 2.28 -16.44 -22.21
C LEU A 568 2.28 -17.15 -23.57
N GLY A 569 2.31 -18.48 -23.50
CA GLY A 569 2.20 -19.38 -24.66
C GLY A 569 0.93 -20.21 -24.63
N PRO A 570 0.68 -21.02 -25.67
CA PRO A 570 -0.42 -21.99 -25.68
C PRO A 570 -0.20 -23.09 -24.61
N PRO A 571 -1.27 -23.77 -24.14
CA PRO A 571 -1.15 -24.75 -23.07
C PRO A 571 -0.16 -25.89 -23.30
N ASP A 572 0.09 -26.28 -24.52
CA ASP A 572 0.95 -27.40 -24.90
C ASP A 572 2.45 -27.16 -24.73
N VAL A 573 2.86 -25.88 -24.50
CA VAL A 573 4.26 -25.54 -24.21
C VAL A 573 4.59 -25.56 -22.71
N TYR A 574 3.63 -25.91 -21.86
CA TYR A 574 3.82 -25.95 -20.40
C TYR A 574 3.82 -27.38 -19.86
N GLY A 575 4.57 -27.60 -18.78
CA GLY A 575 4.53 -28.80 -17.99
C GLY A 575 3.44 -28.75 -16.92
N ASP A 576 3.15 -29.92 -16.32
CA ASP A 576 2.15 -30.04 -15.25
C ASP A 576 2.60 -29.37 -13.92
N ASP A 577 3.80 -28.85 -13.83
CA ASP A 577 4.32 -28.19 -12.64
C ASP A 577 3.96 -26.70 -12.48
N ARG A 578 3.15 -26.18 -13.43
CA ARG A 578 2.76 -24.77 -13.49
C ARG A 578 1.49 -24.45 -12.73
N VAL A 579 1.48 -23.24 -12.15
CA VAL A 579 0.32 -22.51 -11.61
C VAL A 579 0.36 -21.11 -12.19
N PHE A 580 -0.77 -20.55 -12.60
CA PHE A 580 -0.81 -19.24 -13.21
C PHE A 580 -1.56 -18.24 -12.35
N VAL A 581 -1.00 -17.05 -12.17
CA VAL A 581 -1.61 -15.92 -11.44
C VAL A 581 -1.81 -14.79 -12.43
N HIS A 582 -3.05 -14.38 -12.63
CA HIS A 582 -3.40 -13.19 -13.40
C HIS A 582 -3.79 -12.06 -12.44
N ILE A 583 -3.08 -10.96 -12.48
CA ILE A 583 -3.47 -9.72 -11.81
C ILE A 583 -4.03 -8.81 -12.90
N GLN A 584 -5.36 -8.71 -12.96
CA GLN A 584 -6.05 -7.99 -14.02
C GLN A 584 -6.55 -6.63 -13.53
N GLN A 585 -6.52 -5.62 -14.42
CA GLN A 585 -7.15 -4.34 -14.14
C GLN A 585 -8.66 -4.42 -14.29
N LYS A 586 -9.40 -3.86 -13.31
CA LYS A 586 -10.87 -3.90 -13.27
C LYS A 586 -11.52 -3.27 -14.49
N ASP A 587 -11.06 -2.05 -14.85
CA ASP A 587 -11.70 -1.25 -15.90
C ASP A 587 -11.10 -1.44 -17.29
N SER A 588 -9.92 -2.05 -17.37
CA SER A 588 -9.18 -2.25 -18.63
C SER A 588 -8.32 -3.52 -18.60
N PRO A 589 -8.93 -4.71 -18.46
CA PRO A 589 -8.19 -5.96 -18.43
C PRO A 589 -7.50 -6.24 -19.76
N ASP A 590 -6.27 -6.77 -19.73
CA ASP A 590 -5.58 -7.23 -20.92
C ASP A 590 -6.28 -8.47 -21.47
N ALA A 591 -6.87 -8.34 -22.66
CA ALA A 591 -7.64 -9.42 -23.30
C ALA A 591 -6.75 -10.62 -23.67
N GLY A 592 -5.46 -10.40 -23.95
CA GLY A 592 -4.50 -11.47 -24.26
C GLY A 592 -4.19 -12.32 -23.03
N PHE A 593 -3.90 -11.67 -21.89
CA PHE A 593 -3.68 -12.38 -20.63
C PHE A 593 -4.95 -13.07 -20.13
N ALA A 594 -6.09 -12.39 -20.12
CA ALA A 594 -7.35 -12.98 -19.70
C ALA A 594 -7.74 -14.20 -20.57
N GLY A 595 -7.60 -14.10 -21.90
CA GLY A 595 -7.83 -15.21 -22.82
C GLY A 595 -6.83 -16.35 -22.64
N GLY A 596 -5.54 -16.04 -22.53
CA GLY A 596 -4.47 -17.04 -22.37
C GLY A 596 -4.61 -17.82 -21.05
N VAL A 597 -4.84 -17.12 -19.93
CA VAL A 597 -5.06 -17.77 -18.61
C VAL A 597 -6.33 -18.62 -18.62
N GLY A 598 -7.39 -18.16 -19.29
CA GLY A 598 -8.62 -18.96 -19.48
C GLY A 598 -8.41 -20.26 -20.25
N GLU A 599 -7.55 -20.28 -21.28
CA GLU A 599 -7.19 -21.50 -22.01
C GLU A 599 -6.32 -22.45 -21.17
N LEU A 600 -5.41 -21.90 -20.36
CA LEU A 600 -4.60 -22.67 -19.43
C LEU A 600 -5.45 -23.36 -18.35
N ALA A 601 -6.45 -22.66 -17.81
CA ALA A 601 -7.41 -23.24 -16.87
C ALA A 601 -8.19 -24.39 -17.50
N LYS A 602 -8.67 -24.24 -18.74
CA LYS A 602 -9.36 -25.32 -19.50
C LYS A 602 -8.45 -26.52 -19.75
N ALA A 603 -7.16 -26.29 -19.88
CA ALA A 603 -6.16 -27.34 -20.06
C ALA A 603 -5.79 -28.08 -18.76
N GLY A 604 -6.33 -27.66 -17.60
CA GLY A 604 -6.11 -28.28 -16.31
C GLY A 604 -4.97 -27.71 -15.48
N HIS A 605 -4.50 -26.49 -15.82
CA HIS A 605 -3.58 -25.76 -14.94
C HIS A 605 -4.35 -25.00 -13.86
N PRO A 606 -3.91 -25.05 -12.60
CA PRO A 606 -4.45 -24.18 -11.56
C PRO A 606 -4.24 -22.71 -11.92
N THR A 607 -5.29 -21.90 -11.77
CA THR A 607 -5.22 -20.46 -12.05
C THR A 607 -5.83 -19.65 -10.91
N PHE A 608 -5.24 -18.49 -10.64
CA PHE A 608 -5.74 -17.47 -9.73
C PHE A 608 -5.88 -16.17 -10.50
N THR A 609 -7.00 -15.47 -10.34
CA THR A 609 -7.22 -14.15 -10.93
C THR A 609 -7.52 -13.16 -9.81
N LEU A 610 -6.68 -12.16 -9.66
CA LEU A 610 -6.82 -11.05 -8.72
C LEU A 610 -7.17 -9.79 -9.49
N THR A 611 -8.25 -9.10 -9.11
CA THR A 611 -8.63 -7.83 -9.74
C THR A 611 -7.98 -6.66 -9.00
N ALA A 612 -7.31 -5.79 -9.74
CA ALA A 612 -6.67 -4.56 -9.26
C ALA A 612 -7.43 -3.31 -9.74
N GLU A 613 -7.45 -2.27 -8.93
CA GLU A 613 -8.11 -0.98 -9.18
C GLU A 613 -7.07 0.16 -9.28
N GLY A 614 -6.22 0.10 -10.31
CA GLY A 614 -5.16 1.09 -10.50
C GLY A 614 -3.87 0.80 -9.71
N PRO A 615 -2.87 1.71 -9.79
CA PRO A 615 -1.56 1.50 -9.18
C PRO A 615 -1.58 1.64 -7.64
N GLU A 616 -2.51 2.41 -7.06
CA GLU A 616 -2.66 2.53 -5.60
C GLU A 616 -3.00 1.18 -4.94
N ASP A 617 -3.62 0.28 -5.70
CA ASP A 617 -3.97 -1.06 -5.22
C ASP A 617 -2.74 -1.97 -5.00
N LEU A 618 -1.56 -1.53 -5.42
CA LEU A 618 -0.29 -2.17 -5.02
C LEU A 618 -0.18 -2.32 -3.50
N GLY A 619 -0.69 -1.37 -2.71
CA GLY A 619 -0.72 -1.48 -1.25
C GLY A 619 -1.40 -2.76 -0.78
N ARG A 620 -2.61 -3.03 -1.30
CA ARG A 620 -3.38 -4.25 -1.02
C ARG A 620 -2.67 -5.50 -1.51
N ILE A 621 -2.13 -5.46 -2.73
CA ILE A 621 -1.52 -6.61 -3.39
C ILE A 621 -0.19 -6.99 -2.71
N PHE A 622 0.63 -6.02 -2.28
CA PHE A 622 1.84 -6.26 -1.51
C PHE A 622 1.52 -7.00 -0.21
N PHE A 623 0.58 -6.50 0.58
CA PHE A 623 0.23 -7.14 1.85
C PHE A 623 -0.34 -8.55 1.66
N PHE A 624 -1.21 -8.77 0.67
CA PHE A 624 -1.72 -10.10 0.37
C PHE A 624 -0.62 -11.09 -0.01
N ALA A 625 0.32 -10.67 -0.84
CA ALA A 625 1.45 -11.50 -1.24
C ALA A 625 2.35 -11.84 -0.04
N GLU A 626 2.64 -10.87 0.85
CA GLU A 626 3.41 -11.06 2.08
C GLU A 626 2.72 -12.08 3.01
N PHE A 627 1.43 -11.89 3.28
CA PHE A 627 0.66 -12.78 4.14
C PHE A 627 0.55 -14.19 3.56
N ALA A 628 0.22 -14.32 2.27
CA ALA A 628 0.16 -15.61 1.59
C ALA A 628 1.50 -16.34 1.60
N THR A 629 2.61 -15.61 1.41
CA THR A 629 3.96 -16.19 1.43
C THR A 629 4.33 -16.70 2.82
N ALA A 630 4.03 -15.95 3.88
CA ALA A 630 4.25 -16.39 5.26
C ALA A 630 3.45 -17.67 5.59
N VAL A 631 2.19 -17.74 5.15
CA VAL A 631 1.33 -18.94 5.30
C VAL A 631 1.86 -20.12 4.48
N SER A 632 2.34 -19.88 3.24
CA SER A 632 2.98 -20.94 2.43
C SER A 632 4.19 -21.53 3.13
N GLY A 633 4.97 -20.71 3.87
CA GLY A 633 6.07 -21.19 4.72
C GLY A 633 5.59 -22.19 5.77
N TRP A 634 4.47 -21.95 6.43
CA TRP A 634 3.85 -22.91 7.35
C TRP A 634 3.44 -24.20 6.64
N VAL A 635 2.81 -24.12 5.46
CA VAL A 635 2.41 -25.32 4.69
C VAL A 635 3.62 -26.15 4.29
N LEU A 636 4.69 -25.50 3.84
CA LEU A 636 5.94 -26.14 3.44
C LEU A 636 6.76 -26.62 4.65
N GLY A 637 6.47 -26.16 5.86
CA GLY A 637 7.17 -26.51 7.10
C GLY A 637 8.57 -25.93 7.14
N ILE A 638 8.74 -24.66 6.74
CA ILE A 638 9.99 -23.92 6.71
C ILE A 638 9.82 -22.54 7.38
N ASN A 639 10.93 -21.93 7.80
CA ASN A 639 10.94 -20.51 8.21
C ASN A 639 10.93 -19.59 6.96
N PRO A 640 9.88 -18.78 6.73
CA PRO A 640 9.82 -17.91 5.55
C PRO A 640 10.60 -16.59 5.71
N PHE A 641 11.25 -16.34 6.84
CA PHE A 641 11.83 -15.03 7.16
C PHE A 641 13.36 -15.02 7.13
N ASP A 642 14.04 -16.15 7.26
CA ASP A 642 15.50 -16.27 7.16
C ASP A 642 15.97 -16.45 5.71
N GLN A 643 17.28 -16.36 5.47
CA GLN A 643 17.93 -16.53 4.15
C GLN A 643 19.33 -17.15 4.29
N PRO A 644 19.44 -18.41 4.71
CA PRO A 644 20.72 -19.01 5.08
C PRO A 644 21.75 -19.12 3.94
N ASN A 645 21.31 -19.21 2.67
CA ASN A 645 22.20 -19.41 1.53
C ASN A 645 22.71 -18.10 0.87
N VAL A 646 22.26 -16.93 1.32
CA VAL A 646 22.73 -15.63 0.78
C VAL A 646 24.15 -15.31 1.25
N GLN A 647 24.51 -15.66 2.48
CA GLN A 647 25.83 -15.34 3.03
C GLN A 647 26.97 -16.03 2.28
N GLU A 648 26.79 -17.27 1.85
CA GLU A 648 27.78 -18.02 1.12
C GLU A 648 28.22 -17.35 -0.20
N ALA A 649 27.27 -16.79 -0.95
CA ALA A 649 27.59 -16.05 -2.17
C ALA A 649 28.38 -14.77 -1.90
N LYS A 650 28.08 -14.07 -0.78
CA LYS A 650 28.84 -12.90 -0.34
C LYS A 650 30.28 -13.27 0.05
N ASP A 651 30.46 -14.36 0.78
CA ASP A 651 31.77 -14.83 1.21
C ASP A 651 32.61 -15.22 0.00
N ASN A 652 32.03 -15.91 -0.99
CA ASN A 652 32.74 -16.28 -2.21
C ASN A 652 33.12 -15.04 -3.06
N THR A 653 32.25 -14.05 -3.16
CA THR A 653 32.59 -12.77 -3.79
C THR A 653 33.75 -12.09 -3.06
N GLY A 654 33.75 -12.07 -1.72
CA GLY A 654 34.82 -11.55 -0.91
C GLY A 654 36.16 -12.26 -1.17
N ASN A 655 36.14 -13.60 -1.26
CA ASN A 655 37.31 -14.40 -1.57
C ASN A 655 37.88 -14.07 -2.96
N VAL A 656 37.04 -13.91 -3.97
CA VAL A 656 37.45 -13.54 -5.33
C VAL A 656 38.08 -12.15 -5.36
N LEU A 657 37.48 -11.17 -4.64
CA LEU A 657 38.05 -9.82 -4.51
C LEU A 657 39.40 -9.81 -3.76
N GLN A 658 39.55 -10.66 -2.73
CA GLN A 658 40.81 -10.80 -2.01
C GLN A 658 41.91 -11.43 -2.90
N GLN A 659 41.55 -12.39 -3.74
CA GLN A 659 42.45 -12.95 -4.74
C GLN A 659 42.89 -11.87 -5.74
N PHE A 660 41.92 -11.07 -6.24
CA PHE A 660 42.21 -9.92 -7.11
C PHE A 660 43.19 -8.93 -6.45
N ALA A 661 42.98 -8.57 -5.19
CA ALA A 661 43.87 -7.68 -4.46
C ALA A 661 45.31 -8.23 -4.32
N THR A 662 45.47 -9.56 -4.32
CA THR A 662 46.79 -10.23 -4.16
C THR A 662 47.48 -10.47 -5.50
N GLU A 663 46.73 -10.87 -6.52
CA GLU A 663 47.26 -11.34 -7.82
C GLU A 663 47.11 -10.30 -8.95
N GLY A 664 46.33 -9.25 -8.74
CA GLY A 664 46.03 -8.21 -9.75
C GLY A 664 45.10 -8.68 -10.88
N LYS A 665 44.54 -9.89 -10.76
CA LYS A 665 43.58 -10.45 -11.75
C LYS A 665 42.52 -11.32 -11.09
N LEU A 666 41.36 -11.36 -11.71
CA LEU A 666 40.29 -12.27 -11.32
C LEU A 666 40.58 -13.71 -11.77
N PRO A 667 40.03 -14.74 -11.09
CA PRO A 667 40.06 -16.12 -11.58
C PRO A 667 39.47 -16.23 -12.98
N GLU A 668 40.10 -16.98 -13.86
CA GLU A 668 39.58 -17.26 -15.19
C GLU A 668 38.47 -18.32 -15.10
N GLU A 669 37.28 -17.97 -15.59
CA GLU A 669 36.19 -18.93 -15.76
C GLU A 669 35.91 -19.07 -17.28
N PRO A 670 36.26 -20.24 -17.87
CA PRO A 670 36.06 -20.47 -19.29
C PRO A 670 34.54 -20.42 -19.65
N GLY A 671 34.22 -19.92 -20.81
CA GLY A 671 32.88 -20.03 -21.38
C GLY A 671 32.56 -21.49 -21.74
N ALA A 672 31.23 -21.79 -21.76
CA ALA A 672 30.75 -23.09 -22.16
C ALA A 672 31.08 -23.42 -23.62
N ASP A 673 31.52 -24.64 -23.91
CA ASP A 673 31.56 -25.17 -25.27
C ASP A 673 30.22 -25.78 -25.69
N ASP A 674 30.12 -26.17 -26.98
CA ASP A 674 28.90 -26.74 -27.51
C ASP A 674 28.47 -28.06 -26.87
N GLU A 675 29.43 -28.85 -26.37
CA GLU A 675 29.14 -30.11 -25.71
C GLU A 675 28.58 -29.86 -24.29
N GLY A 676 29.14 -28.93 -23.55
CA GLY A 676 28.66 -28.51 -22.25
C GLY A 676 27.23 -27.94 -22.35
N LEU A 677 26.96 -27.07 -23.33
CA LEU A 677 25.60 -26.53 -23.60
C LEU A 677 24.60 -27.63 -23.93
N ARG A 678 24.94 -28.55 -24.86
CA ARG A 678 24.06 -29.68 -25.19
C ARG A 678 23.77 -30.56 -23.98
N LYS A 679 24.79 -30.84 -23.15
CA LYS A 679 24.63 -31.63 -21.92
C LYS A 679 23.72 -30.91 -20.92
N LEU A 680 23.84 -29.58 -20.81
CA LEU A 680 22.99 -28.76 -19.95
C LEU A 680 21.53 -28.76 -20.44
N LEU A 681 21.32 -28.47 -21.72
CA LEU A 681 19.98 -28.37 -22.33
C LEU A 681 19.21 -29.71 -22.34
N ARG A 682 19.89 -30.85 -22.41
CA ARG A 682 19.24 -32.18 -22.32
C ARG A 682 18.55 -32.43 -20.98
N GLN A 683 18.86 -31.66 -19.95
CA GLN A 683 18.22 -31.72 -18.64
C GLN A 683 17.03 -30.77 -18.53
N ALA A 684 16.85 -29.85 -19.52
CA ALA A 684 15.81 -28.84 -19.51
C ALA A 684 14.46 -29.45 -19.87
N GLU A 685 13.85 -30.14 -18.91
CA GLU A 685 12.47 -30.67 -18.99
C GLU A 685 11.87 -30.63 -17.57
N PRO A 686 10.54 -30.51 -17.42
CA PRO A 686 9.90 -30.54 -16.11
C PRO A 686 10.30 -31.78 -15.29
N PRO A 687 10.61 -31.66 -14.01
CA PRO A 687 10.41 -30.48 -13.14
C PRO A 687 11.58 -29.47 -13.11
N HIS A 688 12.59 -29.62 -14.00
CA HIS A 688 13.71 -28.67 -14.04
C HIS A 688 13.27 -27.31 -14.60
N TYR A 689 13.98 -26.26 -14.21
CA TYR A 689 13.84 -24.91 -14.75
C TYR A 689 15.18 -24.37 -15.21
N VAL A 690 15.18 -23.47 -16.15
CA VAL A 690 16.35 -22.80 -16.67
C VAL A 690 16.38 -21.36 -16.16
N ALA A 691 17.31 -21.05 -15.26
CA ALA A 691 17.58 -19.71 -14.78
C ALA A 691 18.63 -19.02 -15.66
N ILE A 692 18.25 -17.93 -16.28
CA ILE A 692 19.13 -17.08 -17.09
C ILE A 692 19.56 -15.90 -16.21
N MET A 693 20.86 -15.74 -15.98
CA MET A 693 21.45 -14.79 -15.07
C MET A 693 22.33 -13.81 -15.83
N GLY A 694 21.90 -12.54 -15.98
CA GLY A 694 22.55 -11.56 -16.84
C GLY A 694 23.44 -10.58 -16.09
N TYR A 695 24.74 -10.74 -16.09
CA TYR A 695 25.70 -9.71 -15.66
C TYR A 695 26.05 -8.79 -16.84
N VAL A 696 25.06 -8.01 -17.24
CA VAL A 696 25.03 -7.17 -18.44
C VAL A 696 24.36 -5.87 -18.09
N LYS A 697 24.68 -4.80 -18.79
CA LYS A 697 23.95 -3.53 -18.68
C LYS A 697 22.48 -3.73 -19.06
N PRO A 698 21.51 -3.39 -18.22
CA PRO A 698 20.09 -3.44 -18.55
C PRO A 698 19.73 -2.54 -19.74
N SER A 699 18.91 -3.07 -20.67
CA SER A 699 18.31 -2.28 -21.74
C SER A 699 17.06 -2.97 -22.28
N PRO A 700 16.08 -2.23 -22.86
CA PRO A 700 14.88 -2.80 -23.47
C PRO A 700 15.19 -3.79 -24.61
N GLU A 701 16.25 -3.54 -25.37
CA GLU A 701 16.69 -4.40 -26.46
C GLU A 701 17.20 -5.74 -25.92
N PHE A 702 17.96 -5.70 -24.80
CA PHE A 702 18.43 -6.91 -24.15
C PHE A 702 17.30 -7.71 -23.50
N ASP A 703 16.33 -7.03 -22.88
CA ASP A 703 15.14 -7.66 -22.32
C ASP A 703 14.33 -8.40 -23.40
N SER A 704 14.13 -7.79 -24.56
CA SER A 704 13.47 -8.43 -25.70
C SER A 704 14.24 -9.66 -26.23
N ALA A 705 15.57 -9.60 -26.29
CA ALA A 705 16.39 -10.73 -26.68
C ALA A 705 16.32 -11.89 -25.67
N VAL A 706 16.24 -11.56 -24.36
CA VAL A 706 16.04 -12.53 -23.29
C VAL A 706 14.67 -13.21 -23.41
N GLU A 707 13.60 -12.48 -23.68
CA GLU A 707 12.27 -13.06 -23.94
C GLU A 707 12.31 -14.06 -25.09
N GLY A 708 13.04 -13.73 -26.16
CA GLY A 708 13.26 -14.62 -27.29
C GLY A 708 13.98 -15.92 -26.93
N LEU A 709 14.99 -15.86 -26.04
CA LEU A 709 15.68 -17.03 -25.52
C LEU A 709 14.80 -17.87 -24.61
N ARG A 710 14.10 -17.23 -23.66
CA ARG A 710 13.17 -17.88 -22.73
C ARG A 710 12.09 -18.66 -23.47
N THR A 711 11.43 -17.99 -24.43
CA THR A 711 10.41 -18.62 -25.29
C THR A 711 10.97 -19.80 -26.07
N ALA A 712 12.15 -19.67 -26.67
CA ALA A 712 12.77 -20.75 -27.45
C ALA A 712 13.03 -21.99 -26.59
N ILE A 713 13.56 -21.83 -25.38
CA ILE A 713 13.82 -22.96 -24.47
C ILE A 713 12.50 -23.56 -24.01
N ARG A 714 11.56 -22.77 -23.51
CA ARG A 714 10.26 -23.24 -23.02
C ARG A 714 9.49 -24.02 -24.07
N ASP A 715 9.35 -23.46 -25.27
CA ASP A 715 8.51 -24.06 -26.34
C ASP A 715 9.08 -25.40 -26.82
N ALA A 716 10.41 -25.57 -26.79
CA ALA A 716 11.05 -26.81 -27.20
C ALA A 716 11.06 -27.88 -26.07
N THR A 717 11.13 -27.47 -24.81
CA THR A 717 11.44 -28.40 -23.70
C THR A 717 10.34 -28.48 -22.64
N LYS A 718 9.38 -27.55 -22.63
CA LYS A 718 8.41 -27.31 -21.57
C LYS A 718 9.02 -26.92 -20.21
N ALA A 719 10.35 -26.76 -20.13
CA ALA A 719 11.01 -26.32 -18.92
C ALA A 719 10.63 -24.85 -18.63
N THR A 720 10.36 -24.56 -17.36
CA THR A 720 10.18 -23.18 -16.89
C THR A 720 11.45 -22.37 -17.09
N THR A 721 11.30 -21.12 -17.49
CA THR A 721 12.44 -20.21 -17.65
C THR A 721 12.28 -18.99 -16.74
N THR A 722 13.35 -18.58 -16.08
CA THR A 722 13.43 -17.34 -15.32
C THR A 722 14.59 -16.48 -15.83
N PHE A 723 14.50 -15.17 -15.59
CA PHE A 723 15.58 -14.25 -15.90
C PHE A 723 15.77 -13.26 -14.75
N GLY A 724 17.03 -12.94 -14.44
CA GLY A 724 17.36 -11.88 -13.49
C GLY A 724 18.67 -11.21 -13.86
N TYR A 725 18.71 -9.87 -13.70
CA TYR A 725 19.99 -9.14 -13.81
C TYR A 725 20.86 -9.38 -12.57
N GLY A 726 22.14 -9.55 -12.79
CA GLY A 726 23.15 -9.62 -11.74
C GLY A 726 23.81 -8.26 -11.47
N PRO A 727 24.03 -7.90 -10.20
CA PRO A 727 23.91 -8.74 -9.01
C PRO A 727 22.52 -8.75 -8.35
N ARG A 728 21.51 -8.04 -8.90
CA ARG A 728 20.17 -7.93 -8.34
C ARG A 728 19.59 -9.28 -7.90
N PHE A 729 19.66 -10.32 -8.77
CA PHE A 729 19.09 -11.64 -8.45
C PHE A 729 19.78 -12.35 -7.28
N LEU A 730 21.02 -12.01 -6.92
CA LEU A 730 21.67 -12.52 -5.71
C LEU A 730 20.92 -12.13 -4.43
N HIS A 731 20.22 -11.01 -4.49
CA HIS A 731 19.39 -10.44 -3.43
C HIS A 731 17.89 -10.72 -3.66
N SER A 732 17.53 -11.70 -4.50
CA SER A 732 16.14 -12.10 -4.77
C SER A 732 16.01 -13.62 -4.93
N THR A 733 16.11 -14.15 -6.15
CA THR A 733 15.96 -15.59 -6.44
C THR A 733 17.15 -16.44 -6.01
N GLY A 734 18.29 -15.82 -5.71
CA GLY A 734 19.53 -16.52 -5.35
C GLY A 734 19.41 -17.49 -4.17
N GLN A 735 18.55 -17.19 -3.18
CA GLN A 735 18.26 -18.10 -2.07
C GLN A 735 17.62 -19.40 -2.58
N LEU A 736 16.59 -19.30 -3.44
CA LEU A 736 15.91 -20.48 -3.99
C LEU A 736 16.81 -21.29 -4.90
N HIS A 737 17.65 -20.65 -5.71
CA HIS A 737 18.59 -21.35 -6.59
C HIS A 737 19.52 -22.28 -5.83
N LYS A 738 19.93 -21.92 -4.61
CA LYS A 738 20.90 -22.67 -3.79
C LYS A 738 20.25 -23.54 -2.73
N GLY A 739 19.17 -23.05 -2.11
CA GLY A 739 18.49 -23.69 -0.98
C GLY A 739 17.23 -24.46 -1.33
N GLY A 740 16.63 -24.19 -2.49
CA GLY A 740 15.42 -24.81 -2.98
C GLY A 740 15.59 -26.23 -3.55
N PRO A 741 14.57 -26.75 -4.24
CA PRO A 741 14.67 -28.03 -4.95
C PRO A 741 15.83 -28.01 -5.95
N LYS A 742 16.62 -29.10 -6.01
CA LYS A 742 17.76 -29.23 -6.94
C LYS A 742 17.30 -29.47 -8.38
N THR A 743 16.42 -28.61 -8.89
CA THR A 743 15.87 -28.66 -10.25
C THR A 743 16.33 -27.50 -11.13
N GLY A 744 17.21 -26.63 -10.62
CA GLY A 744 17.74 -25.50 -11.36
C GLY A 744 18.84 -25.89 -12.35
N ILE A 745 18.77 -25.30 -13.53
CA ILE A 745 19.79 -25.34 -14.59
C ILE A 745 20.15 -23.88 -14.88
N PHE A 746 21.46 -23.54 -14.89
CA PHE A 746 21.86 -22.14 -14.86
C PHE A 746 22.66 -21.75 -16.11
N LEU A 747 22.18 -20.69 -16.78
CA LEU A 747 22.88 -20.02 -17.89
C LEU A 747 23.29 -18.64 -17.40
N GLN A 748 24.57 -18.46 -17.11
CA GLN A 748 25.13 -17.18 -16.72
C GLN A 748 25.65 -16.42 -17.93
N LEU A 749 24.98 -15.32 -18.28
CA LEU A 749 25.39 -14.41 -19.36
C LEU A 749 26.29 -13.33 -18.79
N VAL A 750 27.48 -13.13 -19.35
CA VAL A 750 28.40 -12.06 -18.94
C VAL A 750 28.80 -11.21 -20.15
N HIS A 751 28.83 -9.91 -19.96
CA HIS A 751 29.28 -8.95 -20.96
C HIS A 751 30.08 -7.84 -20.29
N ASP A 752 31.24 -7.52 -20.83
CA ASP A 752 32.05 -6.39 -20.40
C ASP A 752 31.82 -5.25 -21.40
N GLY A 753 31.22 -4.14 -20.95
CA GLY A 753 31.06 -2.94 -21.74
C GLY A 753 32.41 -2.22 -21.98
N PRO A 754 32.44 -1.20 -22.83
CA PRO A 754 33.66 -0.45 -23.15
C PRO A 754 34.17 0.41 -21.99
N ASP A 755 33.30 0.74 -21.05
CA ASP A 755 33.61 1.63 -19.94
C ASP A 755 33.82 0.85 -18.63
N ASP A 756 34.70 1.33 -17.76
CA ASP A 756 34.83 0.88 -16.39
C ASP A 756 35.00 2.09 -15.47
N LEU A 757 34.63 1.97 -14.21
CA LEU A 757 34.61 3.04 -13.24
C LEU A 757 35.32 2.65 -11.95
N GLU A 758 36.20 3.51 -11.48
CA GLU A 758 36.82 3.38 -10.17
C GLU A 758 35.80 3.52 -9.04
N ILE A 759 35.93 2.70 -8.01
CA ILE A 759 35.20 2.86 -6.75
C ILE A 759 36.13 3.58 -5.76
N PRO A 760 35.81 4.82 -5.36
CA PRO A 760 36.68 5.59 -4.49
C PRO A 760 37.06 4.84 -3.20
N GLY A 761 38.34 4.66 -2.96
CA GLY A 761 38.88 4.01 -1.77
C GLY A 761 38.73 2.49 -1.70
N ALA A 762 38.22 1.82 -2.75
CA ALA A 762 38.05 0.36 -2.75
C ALA A 762 39.27 -0.42 -3.26
N GLY A 763 40.10 0.18 -4.13
CA GLY A 763 41.23 -0.50 -4.77
C GLY A 763 40.84 -1.43 -5.92
N TYR A 764 39.60 -1.36 -6.37
CA TYR A 764 39.05 -2.06 -7.53
C TYR A 764 37.92 -1.24 -8.18
N THR A 765 37.58 -1.59 -9.41
CA THR A 765 36.57 -0.93 -10.22
C THR A 765 35.20 -1.59 -10.09
N PHE A 766 34.12 -0.97 -10.58
CA PHE A 766 32.79 -1.57 -10.67
C PHE A 766 32.80 -2.77 -11.61
N GLY A 767 33.51 -2.73 -12.72
CA GLY A 767 33.67 -3.88 -13.61
C GLY A 767 34.36 -5.07 -12.91
N THR A 768 35.37 -4.81 -12.07
CA THR A 768 35.99 -5.83 -11.21
C THR A 768 34.97 -6.39 -10.21
N LEU A 769 34.21 -5.54 -9.54
CA LEU A 769 33.18 -5.98 -8.57
C LEU A 769 32.11 -6.84 -9.24
N LYS A 770 31.54 -6.40 -10.37
CA LYS A 770 30.55 -7.15 -11.16
C LYS A 770 31.06 -8.54 -11.53
N ASN A 771 32.29 -8.61 -12.06
CA ASN A 771 32.87 -9.86 -12.48
C ASN A 771 33.26 -10.79 -11.30
N ALA A 772 33.65 -10.23 -10.15
CA ALA A 772 33.85 -10.99 -8.92
C ALA A 772 32.55 -11.60 -8.41
N GLN A 773 31.44 -10.85 -8.45
CA GLN A 773 30.10 -11.34 -8.10
C GLN A 773 29.64 -12.46 -9.04
N ALA A 774 29.81 -12.26 -10.36
CA ALA A 774 29.50 -13.30 -11.35
C ALA A 774 30.30 -14.59 -11.13
N THR A 775 31.60 -14.46 -10.81
CA THR A 775 32.47 -15.60 -10.59
C THR A 775 32.14 -16.32 -9.28
N GLY A 776 31.97 -15.57 -8.19
CA GLY A 776 31.63 -16.15 -6.88
C GLY A 776 30.27 -16.88 -6.90
N ASP A 777 29.29 -16.35 -7.62
CA ASP A 777 27.97 -16.99 -7.77
C ASP A 777 28.06 -18.29 -8.57
N LEU A 778 28.75 -18.29 -9.72
CA LEU A 778 28.97 -19.49 -10.54
C LEU A 778 29.66 -20.60 -9.76
N GLN A 779 30.71 -20.24 -9.00
CA GLN A 779 31.44 -21.20 -8.14
C GLN A 779 30.51 -21.75 -7.05
N THR A 780 29.68 -20.92 -6.44
CA THR A 780 28.69 -21.35 -5.44
C THR A 780 27.70 -22.36 -6.03
N LEU A 781 27.09 -22.07 -7.18
CA LEU A 781 26.17 -23.00 -7.85
C LEU A 781 26.81 -24.34 -8.15
N ARG A 782 28.02 -24.34 -8.70
CA ARG A 782 28.77 -25.56 -9.01
C ARG A 782 29.18 -26.36 -7.76
N SER A 783 29.53 -25.69 -6.65
CA SER A 783 29.84 -26.34 -5.37
C SER A 783 28.62 -27.07 -4.78
N HIS A 784 27.40 -26.58 -5.05
CA HIS A 784 26.16 -27.26 -4.71
C HIS A 784 25.81 -28.44 -5.65
N GLY A 785 26.65 -28.70 -6.66
CA GLY A 785 26.41 -29.74 -7.66
C GLY A 785 25.31 -29.37 -8.68
N LEU A 786 25.01 -28.08 -8.84
CA LEU A 786 24.04 -27.60 -9.79
C LEU A 786 24.66 -27.41 -11.17
N PRO A 787 24.00 -27.81 -12.25
CA PRO A 787 24.48 -27.61 -13.63
C PRO A 787 24.46 -26.12 -13.96
N ALA A 788 25.63 -25.52 -14.16
CA ALA A 788 25.79 -24.08 -14.39
C ALA A 788 26.91 -23.84 -15.43
N GLU A 789 26.53 -23.10 -16.48
CA GLU A 789 27.42 -22.74 -17.58
C GLU A 789 27.47 -21.22 -17.80
N ARG A 790 28.67 -20.71 -18.08
CA ARG A 790 28.89 -19.29 -18.39
C ARG A 790 28.90 -19.07 -19.91
N ILE A 791 28.18 -18.08 -20.35
CA ILE A 791 28.13 -17.63 -21.74
C ILE A 791 28.70 -16.20 -21.77
N ARG A 792 29.80 -16.01 -22.46
CA ARG A 792 30.36 -14.69 -22.71
C ARG A 792 29.71 -14.14 -23.99
N LEU A 793 29.01 -13.03 -23.85
CA LEU A 793 28.48 -12.28 -24.98
C LEU A 793 29.59 -11.38 -25.51
N GLU A 794 29.93 -11.53 -26.79
CA GLU A 794 31.03 -10.80 -27.40
C GLU A 794 30.50 -9.66 -28.29
N GLY A 795 31.36 -8.63 -28.47
CA GLY A 795 31.02 -7.45 -29.27
C GLY A 795 30.44 -6.31 -28.43
N ASP A 796 30.12 -5.20 -29.07
CA ASP A 796 29.62 -3.99 -28.40
C ASP A 796 28.11 -3.99 -28.15
N ASP A 797 27.38 -4.93 -28.78
CA ASP A 797 25.93 -5.06 -28.68
C ASP A 797 25.56 -6.42 -28.02
N PRO A 798 25.29 -6.45 -26.72
CA PRO A 798 24.95 -7.67 -26.02
C PRO A 798 23.59 -8.25 -26.44
N ALA A 799 22.64 -7.44 -26.92
CA ALA A 799 21.35 -7.91 -27.38
C ALA A 799 21.51 -8.69 -28.69
N ALA A 800 22.24 -8.14 -29.66
CA ALA A 800 22.54 -8.84 -30.90
C ALA A 800 23.36 -10.13 -30.67
N ALA A 801 24.29 -10.13 -29.73
CA ALA A 801 25.04 -11.31 -29.33
C ALA A 801 24.14 -12.40 -28.72
N LEU A 802 23.16 -11.99 -27.90
CA LEU A 802 22.17 -12.89 -27.31
C LEU A 802 21.20 -13.47 -28.36
N ASP A 803 20.79 -12.68 -29.35
CA ASP A 803 19.97 -13.16 -30.46
C ASP A 803 20.73 -14.22 -31.31
N ALA A 804 22.03 -14.01 -31.55
CA ALA A 804 22.86 -15.00 -32.22
C ALA A 804 23.01 -16.29 -31.39
N PHE A 805 23.17 -16.14 -30.07
CA PHE A 805 23.19 -17.27 -29.15
C PHE A 805 21.84 -18.00 -29.11
N THR A 806 20.71 -17.30 -29.14
CA THR A 806 19.36 -17.89 -29.21
C THR A 806 19.16 -18.74 -30.46
N LYS A 807 19.66 -18.30 -31.63
CA LYS A 807 19.64 -19.10 -32.85
C LYS A 807 20.42 -20.40 -32.69
N LYS A 808 21.61 -20.32 -32.06
CA LYS A 808 22.43 -21.49 -31.77
C LYS A 808 21.73 -22.47 -30.80
N ILE A 809 21.04 -21.96 -29.79
CA ILE A 809 20.24 -22.77 -28.85
C ILE A 809 19.11 -23.49 -29.60
N LYS A 810 18.38 -22.80 -30.49
CA LYS A 810 17.32 -23.41 -31.30
C LYS A 810 17.82 -24.56 -32.20
N GLU A 811 19.05 -24.51 -32.65
CA GLU A 811 19.67 -25.60 -33.43
C GLU A 811 20.10 -26.78 -32.53
N MET A 812 20.25 -26.56 -31.26
CA MET A 812 20.67 -27.59 -30.30
C MET A 812 19.49 -28.32 -29.64
N LEU A 813 18.36 -27.65 -29.53
CA LEU A 813 17.08 -28.18 -29.00
C LEU A 813 16.34 -28.96 -30.09
#